data_1197a54be25be228268adb3f29bb5a32
#
_entry.id   1197a54be25be228268adb3f29bb5a32
#
_cell.length_a   1.000
_cell.length_b   1.000
_cell.length_c   1.000
_cell.angle_alpha   90.00
_cell.angle_beta   90.00
_cell.angle_gamma   90.00
#
_symmetry.space_group_name_H-M   'P 1'
#
loop_
_entity.id
_entity.type
_entity.pdbx_description
1 polymer ?
#
loop_
_entity_poly.entity_id
_entity_poly.type
_entity_poly.pdbx_seq_one_letter_code
_entity_poly.pdbx_strand_id
1 'polypeptide(L)'
;MSLKESYRFEDHSPRPHRADPIPDETAVTATPRDPMAPDVPSAPQAVMAGTSQPDSTVIPSGDMTAAPAIDPKRRTAETLDAAHTVLPPKTRLDAGRHGNEDPEGLSDSDHAAVSPDHTVMDDADASQAGSTGAEDGGRVPTGNVRPKHERQLTVPSKSREILAHAKAVWGKRPKWGYGSYVATAIVLLLVSVLLQTWSTNTDAPYDPSKGLIGQAWSSSRQFITDNPGLFNLIPLILVYLIIVTVLNRFWVASGIFMSLSYVVAVANKCKITARNEPIIPSDLGFVTGGGGAGNVAGFVEGSMKTLVEGGIKAVAVVLLAFTVMQFIDRRRGVIPCSWRHWRSGVGNVFALVARVVSPVVAVSLLVGWSYALCDTGSMLYKYLNKEYGYSPQLWNTLDDAKAWGSLTTFTSLTHVKAMDEPVGYSQDAMREIYLRYKDQADAMNQSRTANLTDSTVVMVLSETFSDPNRLPGVHFDQDVMPLTHETQAATTAGTMLSPGYGGGTANIEFQAVTGLSMTNFNPALLSPYQQLVPRLKSLYTFNQTWNEAGDCGPSCSIAIHPYYKSFYLRDSNYKKFGFSEFSTLDSETPVRHQDKIDRSGYVSDAAAYQEVLDKINADPSKSKFVQLVTMQNHMPYNGEYDNNEFVGLDRSTALTDDERFHLDSYAKGINHTDRETRDFLDRLDEIDRPITVIFYGDHLPGIYGSLAADKANEIALHETEYFIWSNRASASHDVRLDPAANAYTSSNYFMAQAAEHMGARVSPYLAMLTRLHQAAPATTRLAQTLGEWKNSDTVTVLGNDGKIIPGDALNDESKTALADYAMVQYDMTVGGHWLEGMGFTDVPGTGE
;
A
#
# COMPACT_ATOMS: atom_id res chain seq x y z
N MET A 1 -26.62 -14.56 8.23
CA MET A 1 -26.70 -13.53 9.28
C MET A 1 -26.35 -12.22 8.60
N SER A 2 -27.21 -11.25 8.65
CA SER A 2 -27.33 -10.10 7.76
C SER A 2 -26.12 -9.17 7.81
N LEU A 3 -25.58 -8.79 6.64
CA LEU A 3 -24.50 -7.85 6.36
C LEU A 3 -24.81 -6.38 6.74
N LYS A 4 -25.82 -6.13 7.57
CA LYS A 4 -26.30 -4.77 7.91
C LYS A 4 -25.50 -4.03 8.98
N GLU A 5 -24.43 -4.60 9.56
CA GLU A 5 -23.75 -3.97 10.70
C GLU A 5 -22.30 -3.54 10.46
N SER A 6 -21.76 -3.67 9.26
CA SER A 6 -20.31 -3.41 9.04
C SER A 6 -19.96 -2.04 8.46
N TYR A 7 -20.91 -1.17 8.13
CA TYR A 7 -20.63 0.13 7.50
C TYR A 7 -21.33 1.27 8.23
N ARG A 8 -20.91 1.57 9.47
CA ARG A 8 -21.13 2.87 10.07
C ARG A 8 -19.87 3.71 9.89
N PHE A 9 -19.84 4.50 8.84
CA PHE A 9 -18.97 5.65 8.78
C PHE A 9 -19.56 6.73 9.69
N GLU A 10 -18.93 7.02 10.80
CA GLU A 10 -19.21 8.21 11.58
C GLU A 10 -18.54 9.40 10.91
N ASP A 11 -19.36 10.40 10.61
CA ASP A 11 -19.02 11.69 10.02
C ASP A 11 -18.06 12.46 10.95
N HIS A 12 -16.79 12.60 10.56
CA HIS A 12 -15.79 13.42 11.24
C HIS A 12 -15.53 14.71 10.47
N SER A 13 -16.60 15.49 10.29
CA SER A 13 -16.42 16.88 9.86
C SER A 13 -15.96 17.72 11.05
N PRO A 14 -14.86 18.50 10.96
CA PRO A 14 -14.51 19.47 11.98
C PRO A 14 -15.55 20.59 12.00
N ARG A 15 -16.21 20.78 13.14
CA ARG A 15 -17.16 21.89 13.36
C ARG A 15 -16.42 23.24 13.26
N PRO A 16 -16.94 24.23 12.54
CA PRO A 16 -16.36 25.55 12.52
C PRO A 16 -16.44 26.22 13.89
N HIS A 17 -15.36 26.87 14.28
CA HIS A 17 -15.29 27.69 15.48
C HIS A 17 -16.36 28.77 15.44
N ARG A 18 -17.27 28.75 16.42
CA ARG A 18 -18.28 29.74 16.68
C ARG A 18 -17.62 30.93 17.39
N ALA A 19 -17.61 32.07 16.74
CA ALA A 19 -17.26 33.35 17.40
C ALA A 19 -18.37 33.73 18.39
N ASP A 20 -17.96 34.18 19.58
CA ASP A 20 -18.87 34.69 20.60
C ASP A 20 -19.52 36.02 20.18
N PRO A 21 -20.82 36.21 20.43
CA PRO A 21 -21.46 37.51 20.24
C PRO A 21 -21.41 38.38 21.50
N ILE A 22 -21.15 39.67 21.27
CA ILE A 22 -21.23 40.77 22.19
C ILE A 22 -22.70 41.04 22.59
N PRO A 23 -23.01 41.36 23.85
CA PRO A 23 -24.37 41.54 24.32
C PRO A 23 -24.92 42.93 23.99
N ASP A 24 -26.20 43.04 23.61
CA ASP A 24 -26.95 44.27 23.71
C ASP A 24 -28.38 44.02 24.26
N GLU A 25 -28.72 44.93 25.20
CA GLU A 25 -29.94 44.91 26.01
C GLU A 25 -31.16 45.39 25.22
N THR A 26 -32.33 44.82 25.47
CA THR A 26 -33.52 45.48 26.05
C THR A 26 -34.78 44.64 25.99
N ALA A 27 -35.50 44.72 27.09
CA ALA A 27 -36.71 44.02 27.51
C ALA A 27 -37.98 44.16 26.63
N VAL A 28 -38.91 43.28 26.72
CA VAL A 28 -40.28 43.38 27.34
C VAL A 28 -41.18 42.22 26.98
N THR A 29 -41.55 41.49 28.01
CA THR A 29 -42.78 40.73 28.34
C THR A 29 -43.79 40.29 27.28
N ALA A 30 -44.17 38.98 27.29
CA ALA A 30 -45.51 38.45 27.69
C ALA A 30 -45.67 36.96 27.32
N THR A 31 -45.90 36.12 28.30
CA THR A 31 -46.61 34.84 28.20
C THR A 31 -48.15 35.11 28.26
N PRO A 32 -49.13 34.20 28.02
CA PRO A 32 -49.08 32.74 28.25
C PRO A 32 -49.98 31.89 27.33
N ARG A 33 -49.94 30.58 27.61
CA ARG A 33 -51.01 29.53 27.56
C ARG A 33 -50.92 28.48 26.45
N ASP A 34 -50.56 27.30 26.94
CA ASP A 34 -51.08 26.00 26.51
C ASP A 34 -52.62 25.91 26.49
N PRO A 35 -53.23 25.02 25.68
CA PRO A 35 -53.52 23.70 26.23
C PRO A 35 -53.65 22.48 25.28
N MET A 36 -53.38 21.32 25.86
CA MET A 36 -54.05 20.02 25.73
C MET A 36 -53.80 19.09 24.56
N ALA A 37 -53.19 17.99 24.88
CA ALA A 37 -53.36 16.66 24.29
C ALA A 37 -54.79 16.11 24.44
N PRO A 38 -55.26 15.14 23.65
CA PRO A 38 -55.56 13.86 24.25
C PRO A 38 -55.16 12.58 23.50
N ASP A 39 -54.72 11.62 24.33
CA ASP A 39 -55.14 10.22 24.44
C ASP A 39 -54.89 9.19 23.32
N VAL A 40 -54.04 8.24 23.73
CA VAL A 40 -53.89 6.87 23.25
C VAL A 40 -55.11 6.00 23.58
N PRO A 41 -55.42 4.97 22.80
CA PRO A 41 -55.65 3.69 23.49
C PRO A 41 -54.86 2.48 22.90
N SER A 42 -54.55 1.64 23.83
CA SER A 42 -53.82 0.41 23.92
C SER A 42 -54.35 -0.76 23.07
N ALA A 43 -53.46 -1.71 22.89
CA ALA A 43 -53.62 -3.06 22.34
C ALA A 43 -54.73 -3.94 22.97
N PRO A 44 -55.01 -5.09 22.36
CA PRO A 44 -54.87 -6.30 23.15
C PRO A 44 -54.12 -7.46 22.47
N GLN A 45 -53.40 -8.21 23.35
CA GLN A 45 -52.93 -9.55 23.16
C GLN A 45 -54.06 -10.59 23.15
N ALA A 46 -53.85 -11.69 22.41
CA ALA A 46 -54.29 -13.06 22.75
C ALA A 46 -53.82 -14.02 21.64
N VAL A 47 -52.98 -14.96 21.93
CA VAL A 47 -53.08 -16.31 22.57
C VAL A 47 -53.21 -17.41 21.50
N MET A 48 -52.21 -18.24 21.53
CA MET A 48 -51.98 -19.65 21.13
C MET A 48 -53.15 -20.58 20.74
N ALA A 49 -52.89 -21.47 19.84
CA ALA A 49 -53.12 -22.91 19.67
C ALA A 49 -53.51 -23.21 18.22
N GLY A 50 -53.00 -24.15 17.53
CA GLY A 50 -52.58 -25.48 17.74
C GLY A 50 -52.95 -26.32 16.51
N THR A 51 -52.06 -27.15 16.06
CA THR A 51 -52.18 -28.43 15.39
C THR A 51 -53.12 -28.65 14.20
N SER A 52 -52.59 -29.08 13.02
CA SER A 52 -52.75 -30.44 12.46
C SER A 52 -52.55 -30.50 10.96
N GLN A 53 -51.69 -31.43 10.54
CA GLN A 53 -51.79 -32.04 9.21
C GLN A 53 -53.04 -32.94 9.13
N PRO A 54 -53.54 -33.30 7.94
CA PRO A 54 -53.15 -34.47 7.25
C PRO A 54 -53.16 -34.46 5.68
N ASP A 55 -52.25 -35.18 5.12
CA ASP A 55 -52.38 -36.46 4.38
C ASP A 55 -52.97 -36.48 2.96
N SER A 56 -52.08 -36.87 2.07
CA SER A 56 -52.19 -37.92 0.99
C SER A 56 -53.34 -37.91 -0.02
N THR A 57 -52.92 -38.02 -1.32
CA THR A 57 -53.29 -39.03 -2.31
C THR A 57 -52.51 -38.79 -3.62
N VAL A 58 -51.57 -39.63 -4.08
CA VAL A 58 -51.61 -40.90 -4.81
C VAL A 58 -51.93 -40.79 -6.31
N ILE A 59 -50.84 -40.77 -7.17
CA ILE A 59 -50.42 -41.64 -8.29
C ILE A 59 -51.38 -41.78 -9.53
N PRO A 60 -50.94 -42.04 -10.82
CA PRO A 60 -49.87 -42.96 -11.23
C PRO A 60 -48.98 -42.57 -12.45
N SER A 61 -47.77 -43.00 -12.43
CA SER A 61 -46.92 -43.93 -13.23
C SER A 61 -46.87 -43.80 -14.75
N GLY A 62 -45.67 -43.75 -15.23
CA GLY A 62 -45.25 -44.15 -16.61
C GLY A 62 -43.74 -44.41 -16.61
N ASP A 63 -43.45 -45.66 -16.84
CA ASP A 63 -42.14 -46.34 -16.90
C ASP A 63 -41.22 -45.81 -17.99
N MET A 64 -39.92 -45.79 -17.85
CA MET A 64 -38.97 -46.70 -18.46
C MET A 64 -37.49 -46.38 -18.23
N THR A 65 -36.80 -47.42 -17.71
CA THR A 65 -35.46 -47.92 -17.96
C THR A 65 -34.23 -47.20 -17.37
N ALA A 66 -33.64 -47.95 -16.47
CA ALA A 66 -32.33 -47.81 -15.82
C ALA A 66 -31.14 -47.93 -16.79
N ALA A 67 -30.08 -47.16 -16.50
CA ALA A 67 -28.72 -47.55 -16.79
C ALA A 67 -27.80 -47.04 -15.62
N PRO A 68 -26.66 -47.70 -15.35
CA PRO A 68 -26.16 -47.92 -14.01
C PRO A 68 -25.23 -46.85 -13.47
N ALA A 69 -25.13 -46.79 -12.13
CA ALA A 69 -24.23 -45.99 -11.34
C ALA A 69 -22.76 -46.17 -11.70
N ILE A 70 -22.03 -45.07 -11.90
CA ILE A 70 -20.57 -45.04 -12.03
C ILE A 70 -19.98 -44.40 -10.75
N ASP A 71 -19.10 -45.16 -10.12
CA ASP A 71 -18.31 -44.91 -8.92
C ASP A 71 -17.45 -43.63 -9.03
N PRO A 72 -17.45 -42.69 -8.08
CA PRO A 72 -16.72 -41.44 -8.17
C PRO A 72 -15.24 -41.49 -7.77
N LYS A 73 -14.56 -42.62 -7.84
CA LYS A 73 -13.15 -42.77 -7.42
C LYS A 73 -12.13 -43.01 -8.55
N ARG A 74 -12.45 -42.67 -9.79
CA ARG A 74 -11.50 -42.84 -10.90
C ARG A 74 -11.54 -41.70 -11.93
N ARG A 75 -11.19 -40.47 -11.49
CA ARG A 75 -10.78 -39.35 -12.38
C ARG A 75 -9.94 -38.33 -11.61
N THR A 76 -8.70 -38.70 -11.31
CA THR A 76 -7.63 -37.79 -10.95
C THR A 76 -6.32 -38.33 -11.47
N ALA A 77 -6.11 -38.31 -12.78
CA ALA A 77 -4.80 -38.53 -13.40
C ALA A 77 -4.84 -38.41 -14.95
N GLU A 78 -5.52 -37.41 -15.54
CA GLU A 78 -5.43 -37.25 -17.01
C GLU A 78 -5.80 -35.83 -17.49
N THR A 79 -5.49 -34.76 -16.71
CA THR A 79 -5.59 -33.39 -17.21
C THR A 79 -4.52 -32.49 -16.57
N LEU A 80 -3.26 -32.91 -16.66
CA LEU A 80 -2.08 -32.13 -16.28
C LEU A 80 -0.89 -32.45 -17.19
N ASP A 81 -1.15 -32.63 -18.51
CA ASP A 81 -0.05 -32.81 -19.47
C ASP A 81 -0.44 -32.26 -20.85
N ALA A 82 -0.63 -30.95 -20.94
CA ALA A 82 -0.74 -30.23 -22.22
C ALA A 82 -0.25 -28.80 -22.15
N ALA A 83 0.88 -28.54 -21.47
CA ALA A 83 1.55 -27.26 -21.54
C ALA A 83 3.08 -27.33 -21.42
N HIS A 84 3.68 -28.43 -21.87
CA HIS A 84 5.13 -28.49 -22.03
C HIS A 84 5.46 -29.39 -23.21
N THR A 85 5.59 -28.83 -24.36
CA THR A 85 6.51 -29.33 -25.41
C THR A 85 6.55 -28.31 -26.53
N VAL A 86 7.64 -27.58 -26.64
CA VAL A 86 8.48 -27.53 -27.84
C VAL A 86 9.78 -26.80 -27.45
N LEU A 87 10.84 -27.55 -27.26
CA LEU A 87 12.22 -27.13 -27.39
C LEU A 87 12.93 -28.11 -28.29
N PRO A 88 13.71 -27.65 -29.28
CA PRO A 88 14.50 -28.54 -30.14
C PRO A 88 15.78 -29.05 -29.46
N PRO A 89 16.41 -30.11 -29.93
CA PRO A 89 17.35 -30.94 -29.18
C PRO A 89 18.75 -30.36 -29.13
N LYS A 90 19.36 -30.45 -27.94
CA LYS A 90 20.78 -30.20 -27.68
C LYS A 90 21.65 -31.27 -28.37
N THR A 91 22.52 -30.85 -29.25
CA THR A 91 23.68 -31.62 -29.70
C THR A 91 24.80 -31.57 -28.66
N ARG A 92 25.15 -32.74 -28.19
CA ARG A 92 26.27 -33.03 -27.30
C ARG A 92 27.56 -33.03 -28.13
N LEU A 93 28.58 -32.32 -27.74
CA LEU A 93 29.96 -32.58 -28.11
C LEU A 93 30.86 -32.60 -26.90
N ASP A 94 31.66 -33.62 -26.87
CA ASP A 94 32.50 -34.12 -25.79
C ASP A 94 33.78 -33.32 -25.56
N ALA A 95 34.28 -33.53 -24.39
CA ALA A 95 35.54 -33.20 -23.74
C ALA A 95 36.82 -33.09 -24.59
N GLY A 96 37.67 -32.13 -24.23
CA GLY A 96 39.08 -32.12 -24.55
C GLY A 96 39.86 -31.22 -23.58
N ARG A 97 40.72 -31.88 -22.82
CA ARG A 97 41.60 -31.46 -21.74
C ARG A 97 42.89 -30.81 -22.28
N HIS A 98 43.55 -30.02 -21.43
CA HIS A 98 44.93 -29.43 -21.43
C HIS A 98 44.92 -27.94 -21.65
N GLY A 99 45.62 -27.14 -20.86
CA GLY A 99 46.73 -27.22 -19.94
C GLY A 99 47.41 -25.90 -19.95
N ASN A 100 47.77 -25.37 -18.80
CA ASN A 100 48.80 -24.39 -18.45
C ASN A 100 49.34 -23.42 -19.49
N GLU A 101 49.38 -22.16 -19.11
CA GLU A 101 50.64 -21.37 -18.91
C GLU A 101 50.33 -19.89 -18.85
N ASP A 102 50.64 -19.25 -17.72
CA ASP A 102 51.04 -17.85 -17.65
C ASP A 102 52.36 -17.63 -18.39
N PRO A 103 52.76 -16.46 -18.88
CA PRO A 103 53.34 -15.46 -18.02
C PRO A 103 53.22 -13.98 -18.40
N GLU A 104 53.39 -13.15 -17.35
CA GLU A 104 54.11 -11.86 -17.26
C GLU A 104 54.04 -10.79 -18.36
N GLY A 105 53.70 -9.56 -17.93
CA GLY A 105 54.72 -8.56 -17.89
C GLY A 105 54.32 -7.13 -18.32
N LEU A 106 54.58 -6.16 -17.44
CA LEU A 106 55.02 -4.77 -17.72
C LEU A 106 53.89 -3.79 -18.22
N SER A 107 53.75 -2.64 -17.72
CA SER A 107 54.41 -1.62 -16.91
C SER A 107 53.77 -0.27 -17.18
N ASP A 108 53.68 0.54 -16.14
CA ASP A 108 53.83 2.01 -16.10
C ASP A 108 52.92 2.94 -16.90
N SER A 109 52.31 3.87 -16.31
CA SER A 109 52.78 5.15 -15.81
C SER A 109 51.64 6.13 -15.51
N ASP A 110 51.67 6.73 -14.30
CA ASP A 110 51.77 8.15 -14.00
C ASP A 110 50.59 9.10 -14.27
N HIS A 111 50.14 9.71 -13.27
CA HIS A 111 50.13 11.12 -12.84
C HIS A 111 48.98 11.40 -11.88
N ALA A 112 49.33 11.63 -10.62
CA ALA A 112 49.64 12.91 -9.96
C ALA A 112 48.43 13.72 -9.56
N ALA A 113 48.19 13.73 -8.26
CA ALA A 113 48.31 14.81 -7.32
C ALA A 113 47.35 15.97 -7.38
N VAL A 114 46.76 16.33 -6.28
CA VAL A 114 46.92 17.58 -5.52
C VAL A 114 46.07 17.56 -4.23
N SER A 115 46.76 17.67 -3.09
CA SER A 115 46.26 18.30 -1.83
C SER A 115 46.62 19.77 -1.85
N PRO A 116 45.97 20.61 -1.05
CA PRO A 116 46.61 21.25 0.10
C PRO A 116 45.63 21.40 1.29
N ASP A 117 46.02 21.34 2.50
CA ASP A 117 47.02 22.03 3.39
C ASP A 117 46.35 23.01 4.36
N HIS A 118 46.89 23.10 5.51
CA HIS A 118 46.99 24.11 6.59
C HIS A 118 46.18 23.83 7.87
N THR A 119 46.66 23.94 9.06
CA THR A 119 47.88 24.46 9.77
C THR A 119 47.75 24.05 11.23
N VAL A 120 48.77 23.53 11.89
CA VAL A 120 49.82 24.16 12.80
C VAL A 120 49.27 24.69 14.13
N MET A 121 49.71 24.29 15.27
CA MET A 121 50.89 24.63 16.10
C MET A 121 50.89 23.82 17.42
N ASP A 122 51.98 23.27 17.81
CA ASP A 122 53.12 23.59 18.68
C ASP A 122 52.82 23.31 20.17
N ASP A 123 53.64 22.83 21.03
CA ASP A 123 55.13 22.84 21.20
C ASP A 123 55.55 21.74 22.22
N ALA A 124 56.65 21.11 22.01
CA ALA A 124 57.94 21.13 22.76
C ALA A 124 57.91 20.53 24.17
N ASP A 125 58.84 19.75 24.67
CA ASP A 125 60.31 19.70 24.47
C ASP A 125 60.91 18.46 25.12
N ALA A 126 61.88 17.88 24.51
CA ALA A 126 63.26 17.60 24.87
C ALA A 126 63.54 16.66 26.14
N SER A 127 64.43 15.79 26.20
CA SER A 127 65.68 15.52 25.53
C SER A 127 66.30 14.26 26.15
N GLN A 128 66.90 13.47 25.31
CA GLN A 128 68.30 13.00 25.35
C GLN A 128 68.83 12.20 26.63
N ALA A 129 69.41 11.18 26.48
CA ALA A 129 70.52 10.53 25.77
C ALA A 129 71.13 9.52 26.74
N GLY A 130 71.53 8.44 26.36
CA GLY A 130 72.82 8.02 25.86
C GLY A 130 73.34 6.87 26.59
N SER A 131 73.51 5.82 25.97
CA SER A 131 74.74 5.01 25.62
C SER A 131 75.53 4.24 26.68
N THR A 132 75.66 3.00 26.28
CA THR A 132 76.90 2.16 26.30
C THR A 132 77.32 1.47 27.56
N GLY A 133 77.50 0.17 27.44
CA GLY A 133 78.77 -0.53 27.63
C GLY A 133 78.81 -1.72 28.59
N ALA A 134 78.84 -2.85 28.01
CA ALA A 134 79.74 -4.00 28.18
C ALA A 134 80.14 -4.53 29.60
N GLU A 135 79.86 -5.82 29.65
CA GLU A 135 80.72 -6.88 30.09
C GLU A 135 81.15 -7.04 31.59
N ASP A 136 80.93 -8.19 32.03
CA ASP A 136 81.73 -9.32 32.54
C ASP A 136 81.64 -9.64 34.05
N GLY A 137 81.49 -10.92 34.28
CA GLY A 137 82.17 -11.70 35.26
C GLY A 137 81.67 -11.84 36.67
N GLY A 138 81.11 -12.96 36.96
CA GLY A 138 81.61 -13.73 38.02
C GLY A 138 81.08 -13.75 39.45
N ARG A 139 80.53 -14.91 39.81
CA ARG A 139 80.55 -15.56 41.15
C ARG A 139 79.55 -15.11 42.23
N VAL A 140 78.67 -16.07 42.54
CA VAL A 140 77.92 -16.28 43.80
C VAL A 140 78.88 -16.17 45.02
N PRO A 141 78.43 -15.56 46.16
CA PRO A 141 77.85 -16.42 47.22
C PRO A 141 76.64 -15.77 47.98
N THR A 142 75.66 -16.63 48.26
CA THR A 142 74.88 -16.75 49.52
C THR A 142 74.71 -15.54 50.42
N GLY A 143 73.51 -15.17 50.69
CA GLY A 143 73.14 -14.46 51.88
C GLY A 143 71.90 -13.60 51.85
N ASN A 144 70.86 -14.05 52.56
CA ASN A 144 69.83 -13.32 53.19
C ASN A 144 68.65 -12.74 52.29
N VAL A 145 67.64 -13.52 52.25
CA VAL A 145 66.29 -13.14 51.97
C VAL A 145 65.82 -12.05 52.92
N ARG A 146 65.58 -10.86 52.38
CA ARG A 146 64.66 -9.87 52.99
C ARG A 146 63.31 -9.92 52.27
N PRO A 147 62.20 -10.05 53.01
CA PRO A 147 60.87 -10.09 52.40
C PRO A 147 60.51 -8.72 51.77
N LYS A 148 60.09 -8.74 50.46
CA LYS A 148 59.45 -7.60 49.80
C LYS A 148 58.18 -7.30 50.57
N HIS A 149 58.14 -6.13 51.19
CA HIS A 149 56.87 -5.53 51.62
C HIS A 149 55.93 -5.35 50.42
N GLU A 150 55.09 -6.32 50.21
CA GLU A 150 53.78 -6.06 49.49
C GLU A 150 53.01 -5.07 50.37
N ARG A 151 52.89 -3.84 49.91
CA ARG A 151 51.83 -2.92 50.43
C ARG A 151 50.50 -3.60 50.23
N GLN A 152 50.08 -4.44 51.14
CA GLN A 152 48.68 -4.78 51.31
C GLN A 152 47.95 -3.47 51.65
N LEU A 153 47.22 -2.95 50.70
CA LEU A 153 46.16 -1.97 50.94
C LEU A 153 45.23 -2.62 51.97
N THR A 154 45.45 -2.39 53.25
CA THR A 154 44.59 -2.81 54.33
C THR A 154 43.31 -1.99 54.22
N VAL A 155 42.30 -2.55 53.54
CA VAL A 155 40.93 -2.01 53.58
C VAL A 155 40.50 -1.96 55.05
N PRO A 156 40.06 -0.82 55.56
CA PRO A 156 39.64 -0.66 56.96
C PRO A 156 38.68 -1.78 57.38
N SER A 157 38.77 -2.28 58.61
CA SER A 157 37.96 -3.39 59.08
C SER A 157 36.43 -3.20 58.88
N LYS A 158 35.93 -1.98 59.06
CA LYS A 158 34.55 -1.59 58.78
C LYS A 158 34.13 -1.79 57.32
N SER A 159 35.03 -1.50 56.38
CA SER A 159 34.77 -1.71 54.96
C SER A 159 34.71 -3.20 54.61
N ARG A 160 35.46 -4.06 55.26
CA ARG A 160 35.38 -5.52 55.10
C ARG A 160 34.11 -6.11 55.70
N GLU A 161 33.66 -5.61 56.84
CA GLU A 161 32.38 -5.98 57.44
C GLU A 161 31.18 -5.52 56.59
N ILE A 162 31.21 -4.30 56.06
CA ILE A 162 30.17 -3.79 55.13
C ILE A 162 30.15 -4.65 53.86
N LEU A 163 31.31 -4.95 53.29
CA LEU A 163 31.42 -5.82 52.11
C LEU A 163 30.95 -7.26 52.38
N ALA A 164 31.27 -7.82 53.57
CA ALA A 164 30.82 -9.14 53.98
C ALA A 164 29.29 -9.16 54.21
N HIS A 165 28.77 -8.13 54.85
CA HIS A 165 27.30 -7.98 55.04
C HIS A 165 26.60 -7.79 53.70
N ALA A 166 27.08 -6.91 52.83
CA ALA A 166 26.56 -6.73 51.48
C ALA A 166 26.58 -8.03 50.68
N LYS A 167 27.67 -8.80 50.76
CA LYS A 167 27.81 -10.11 50.09
C LYS A 167 26.85 -11.15 50.68
N ALA A 168 26.58 -11.13 51.98
CA ALA A 168 25.62 -12.01 52.63
C ALA A 168 24.15 -11.67 52.26
N VAL A 169 23.81 -10.38 52.24
CA VAL A 169 22.50 -9.87 51.79
C VAL A 169 22.33 -10.17 50.28
N TRP A 170 23.36 -9.95 49.46
CA TRP A 170 23.39 -10.27 48.05
C TRP A 170 23.19 -11.76 47.76
N GLY A 171 23.71 -12.63 48.63
CA GLY A 171 23.51 -14.08 48.56
C GLY A 171 22.08 -14.56 48.90
N LYS A 172 21.34 -13.78 49.66
CA LYS A 172 19.92 -14.08 50.08
C LYS A 172 18.86 -13.61 49.11
N ARG A 173 19.24 -13.02 47.97
CA ARG A 173 18.28 -12.53 46.96
C ARG A 173 17.32 -13.65 46.51
N PRO A 174 16.04 -13.33 46.21
CA PRO A 174 15.07 -14.29 45.76
C PRO A 174 15.49 -14.90 44.40
N LYS A 175 15.15 -16.16 44.17
CA LYS A 175 15.25 -16.83 42.88
C LYS A 175 13.82 -16.98 42.39
N TRP A 176 13.43 -16.17 41.43
CA TRP A 176 12.08 -16.20 40.88
C TRP A 176 11.79 -17.49 40.11
N GLY A 177 10.56 -18.01 40.26
CA GLY A 177 10.13 -19.20 39.53
C GLY A 177 9.77 -18.90 38.06
N TYR A 178 9.76 -19.93 37.23
CA TYR A 178 9.30 -19.76 35.85
C TYR A 178 7.83 -19.33 35.77
N GLY A 179 6.99 -19.73 36.71
CA GLY A 179 5.60 -19.27 36.78
C GLY A 179 5.50 -17.75 36.93
N SER A 180 6.41 -17.11 37.72
CA SER A 180 6.47 -15.66 37.82
C SER A 180 6.90 -15.00 36.50
N TYR A 181 7.80 -15.63 35.75
CA TYR A 181 8.20 -15.15 34.43
C TYR A 181 7.05 -15.21 33.44
N VAL A 182 6.30 -16.31 33.42
CA VAL A 182 5.12 -16.47 32.55
C VAL A 182 4.06 -15.44 32.91
N ALA A 183 3.72 -15.30 34.22
CA ALA A 183 2.75 -14.31 34.66
C ALA A 183 3.17 -12.87 34.28
N THR A 184 4.45 -12.52 34.49
CA THR A 184 4.96 -11.22 34.06
C THR A 184 4.90 -11.05 32.54
N ALA A 185 5.27 -12.06 31.76
CA ALA A 185 5.22 -12.03 30.31
C ALA A 185 3.78 -11.79 29.82
N ILE A 186 2.79 -12.45 30.39
CA ILE A 186 1.37 -12.25 30.06
C ILE A 186 0.98 -10.79 30.32
N VAL A 187 1.32 -10.25 31.49
CA VAL A 187 0.99 -8.83 31.81
C VAL A 187 1.66 -7.88 30.82
N LEU A 188 2.96 -8.09 30.50
CA LEU A 188 3.69 -7.24 29.57
C LEU A 188 3.11 -7.30 28.16
N LEU A 189 2.71 -8.49 27.70
CA LEU A 189 2.07 -8.67 26.40
C LEU A 189 0.71 -7.96 26.34
N LEU A 190 -0.11 -8.10 27.39
CA LEU A 190 -1.39 -7.38 27.47
C LEU A 190 -1.19 -5.86 27.46
N VAL A 191 -0.21 -5.35 28.22
CA VAL A 191 0.10 -3.91 28.21
C VAL A 191 0.59 -3.48 26.82
N SER A 192 1.41 -4.30 26.14
CA SER A 192 1.89 -3.99 24.78
C SER A 192 0.76 -3.95 23.77
N VAL A 193 -0.18 -4.90 23.85
CA VAL A 193 -1.39 -4.91 23.02
C VAL A 193 -2.22 -3.65 23.24
N LEU A 194 -2.45 -3.25 24.50
CA LEU A 194 -3.15 -2.01 24.83
C LEU A 194 -2.45 -0.75 24.29
N LEU A 195 -1.11 -0.71 24.33
CA LEU A 195 -0.33 0.37 23.77
C LEU A 195 -0.48 0.46 22.24
N GLN A 196 -0.45 -0.69 21.54
CA GLN A 196 -0.63 -0.72 20.09
C GLN A 196 -2.06 -0.26 19.71
N THR A 197 -3.09 -0.70 20.42
CA THR A 197 -4.48 -0.26 20.21
C THR A 197 -4.64 1.24 20.46
N TRP A 198 -4.06 1.75 21.55
CA TRP A 198 -4.07 3.18 21.80
C TRP A 198 -3.42 3.96 20.65
N SER A 199 -2.36 3.43 20.05
CA SER A 199 -1.64 4.12 18.97
C SER A 199 -2.49 4.29 17.71
N THR A 200 -3.40 3.38 17.43
CA THR A 200 -4.28 3.41 16.24
C THR A 200 -5.62 4.13 16.49
N ASN A 201 -5.98 4.42 17.74
CA ASN A 201 -7.23 5.10 18.05
C ASN A 201 -7.14 6.59 17.72
N THR A 202 -7.90 7.03 16.72
CA THR A 202 -8.00 8.44 16.29
C THR A 202 -9.07 9.22 17.07
N ASP A 203 -10.07 8.54 17.64
CA ASP A 203 -11.24 9.15 18.27
C ASP A 203 -10.96 9.66 19.70
N ALA A 204 -9.80 9.30 20.25
CA ALA A 204 -9.33 9.82 21.52
C ALA A 204 -8.08 10.68 21.27
N PRO A 205 -8.23 12.00 21.05
CA PRO A 205 -7.09 12.90 21.02
C PRO A 205 -6.31 12.77 22.33
N TYR A 206 -4.99 12.95 22.24
CA TYR A 206 -4.13 12.85 23.42
C TYR A 206 -4.61 13.81 24.50
N ASP A 207 -5.14 13.28 25.61
CA ASP A 207 -5.57 14.02 26.78
C ASP A 207 -4.48 13.93 27.86
N PRO A 208 -3.67 15.00 28.03
CA PRO A 208 -2.58 14.99 29.01
C PRO A 208 -3.04 14.69 30.45
N SER A 209 -4.34 14.95 30.76
CA SER A 209 -4.90 14.78 32.11
C SER A 209 -5.11 13.31 32.48
N LYS A 210 -5.31 12.41 31.50
CA LYS A 210 -5.62 11.00 31.75
C LYS A 210 -4.39 10.11 31.92
N GLY A 211 -3.21 10.59 31.55
CA GLY A 211 -2.01 9.76 31.50
C GLY A 211 -2.15 8.60 30.51
N LEU A 212 -1.03 8.01 30.13
CA LEU A 212 -0.97 7.00 29.07
C LEU A 212 -1.82 5.74 29.37
N ILE A 213 -1.82 5.30 30.63
CA ILE A 213 -2.58 4.12 31.07
C ILE A 213 -4.09 4.36 31.04
N GLY A 214 -4.53 5.53 31.46
CA GLY A 214 -5.95 5.90 31.43
C GLY A 214 -6.49 6.04 30.01
N GLN A 215 -5.67 6.53 29.09
CA GLN A 215 -6.02 6.63 27.66
C GLN A 215 -6.06 5.26 27.00
N ALA A 216 -5.06 4.41 27.24
CA ALA A 216 -5.03 3.04 26.75
C ALA A 216 -6.22 2.23 27.28
N TRP A 217 -6.66 2.48 28.52
CA TRP A 217 -7.82 1.81 29.10
C TRP A 217 -9.14 2.26 28.46
N SER A 218 -9.32 3.55 28.16
CA SER A 218 -10.52 4.02 27.48
C SER A 218 -10.67 3.45 26.06
N SER A 219 -9.54 3.24 25.38
CA SER A 219 -9.48 2.63 24.04
C SER A 219 -9.64 1.10 24.08
N SER A 220 -9.40 0.46 25.23
CA SER A 220 -9.38 -1.01 25.36
C SER A 220 -10.76 -1.67 25.30
N ARG A 221 -11.83 -0.90 25.57
CA ARG A 221 -13.19 -1.45 25.55
C ARG A 221 -13.63 -1.83 24.13
N GLN A 222 -13.33 -1.01 23.17
CA GLN A 222 -13.60 -1.27 21.75
C GLN A 222 -12.77 -2.45 21.22
N PHE A 223 -11.56 -2.59 21.75
CA PHE A 223 -10.63 -3.64 21.38
C PHE A 223 -11.05 -5.07 21.81
N ILE A 224 -11.77 -5.19 22.92
CA ILE A 224 -12.20 -6.51 23.44
C ILE A 224 -13.40 -7.04 22.64
N THR A 225 -14.18 -6.14 22.02
CA THR A 225 -15.38 -6.51 21.26
C THR A 225 -15.11 -6.92 19.81
N ASP A 226 -14.03 -6.42 19.19
CA ASP A 226 -13.84 -6.51 17.73
C ASP A 226 -12.68 -7.42 17.27
N ASN A 227 -12.12 -8.25 18.14
CA ASN A 227 -11.06 -9.23 17.88
C ASN A 227 -9.68 -8.74 17.35
N PRO A 228 -9.39 -7.46 17.07
CA PRO A 228 -8.09 -7.06 16.50
C PRO A 228 -6.93 -7.34 17.46
N GLY A 229 -7.19 -7.49 18.75
CA GLY A 229 -6.19 -7.80 19.76
C GLY A 229 -5.47 -9.11 19.59
N LEU A 230 -6.18 -10.11 19.11
CA LEU A 230 -5.61 -11.44 18.91
C LEU A 230 -4.53 -11.42 17.81
N PHE A 231 -4.78 -10.68 16.75
CA PHE A 231 -3.84 -10.57 15.62
C PHE A 231 -2.55 -9.83 16.02
N ASN A 232 -2.63 -8.75 16.79
CA ASN A 232 -1.44 -8.08 17.32
C ASN A 232 -0.67 -8.93 18.35
N LEU A 233 -1.35 -9.80 19.08
CA LEU A 233 -0.73 -10.61 20.12
C LEU A 233 0.29 -11.60 19.54
N ILE A 234 0.01 -12.20 18.39
CA ILE A 234 0.90 -13.21 17.77
C ILE A 234 2.28 -12.61 17.41
N PRO A 235 2.38 -11.54 16.61
CA PRO A 235 3.69 -10.94 16.31
C PRO A 235 4.37 -10.37 17.56
N LEU A 236 3.64 -9.84 18.54
CA LEU A 236 4.22 -9.40 19.82
C LEU A 236 4.84 -10.55 20.61
N ILE A 237 4.19 -11.70 20.69
CA ILE A 237 4.75 -12.91 21.32
C ILE A 237 6.03 -13.31 20.62
N LEU A 238 6.06 -13.35 19.29
CA LEU A 238 7.22 -13.75 18.51
C LEU A 238 8.40 -12.79 18.71
N VAL A 239 8.16 -11.49 18.66
CA VAL A 239 9.17 -10.47 18.96
C VAL A 239 9.70 -10.59 20.39
N TYR A 240 8.81 -10.78 21.37
CA TYR A 240 9.22 -10.97 22.76
C TYR A 240 10.07 -12.23 22.94
N LEU A 241 9.68 -13.35 22.34
CA LEU A 241 10.46 -14.60 22.36
C LEU A 241 11.84 -14.42 21.72
N ILE A 242 11.95 -13.69 20.62
CA ILE A 242 13.24 -13.36 20.00
C ILE A 242 14.13 -12.63 21.03
N ILE A 243 13.64 -11.54 21.63
CA ILE A 243 14.40 -10.73 22.57
C ILE A 243 14.82 -11.56 23.81
N VAL A 244 13.88 -12.33 24.38
CA VAL A 244 14.15 -13.16 25.57
C VAL A 244 15.16 -14.27 25.25
N THR A 245 15.03 -14.92 24.10
CA THR A 245 15.91 -16.02 23.72
C THR A 245 17.28 -15.51 23.26
N VAL A 246 17.38 -14.38 22.59
CA VAL A 246 18.66 -13.76 22.21
C VAL A 246 19.44 -13.28 23.44
N LEU A 247 18.80 -12.60 24.37
CA LEU A 247 19.47 -12.02 25.53
C LEU A 247 19.69 -13.04 26.66
N ASN A 248 18.80 -14.01 26.80
CA ASN A 248 18.79 -14.98 27.89
C ASN A 248 18.73 -14.33 29.28
N ARG A 249 18.22 -13.11 29.41
CA ARG A 249 18.07 -12.30 30.61
C ARG A 249 16.65 -11.83 30.70
N PHE A 250 15.79 -12.55 31.45
CA PHE A 250 14.36 -12.31 31.44
C PHE A 250 14.00 -10.85 31.70
N TRP A 251 14.48 -10.28 32.81
CA TRP A 251 14.11 -8.92 33.19
C TRP A 251 14.66 -7.85 32.21
N VAL A 252 15.92 -8.00 31.77
CA VAL A 252 16.50 -7.08 30.77
C VAL A 252 15.75 -7.18 29.44
N ALA A 253 15.45 -8.41 29.00
CA ALA A 253 14.69 -8.65 27.78
C ALA A 253 13.28 -8.03 27.87
N SER A 254 12.63 -8.20 29.00
CA SER A 254 11.31 -7.61 29.29
C SER A 254 11.35 -6.07 29.28
N GLY A 255 12.41 -5.48 29.87
CA GLY A 255 12.59 -4.04 29.84
C GLY A 255 12.79 -3.51 28.43
N ILE A 256 13.61 -4.18 27.62
CA ILE A 256 13.83 -3.82 26.21
C ILE A 256 12.54 -3.99 25.40
N PHE A 257 11.83 -5.11 25.58
CA PHE A 257 10.56 -5.35 24.89
C PHE A 257 9.51 -4.27 25.20
N MET A 258 9.32 -3.93 26.48
CA MET A 258 8.39 -2.87 26.86
C MET A 258 8.80 -1.50 26.33
N SER A 259 10.10 -1.19 26.37
CA SER A 259 10.61 0.07 25.82
C SER A 259 10.38 0.15 24.30
N LEU A 260 10.65 -0.94 23.60
CA LEU A 260 10.40 -1.03 22.15
C LEU A 260 8.91 -0.92 21.82
N SER A 261 8.04 -1.67 22.52
CA SER A 261 6.58 -1.58 22.35
C SER A 261 6.07 -0.17 22.57
N TYR A 262 6.60 0.52 23.57
CA TYR A 262 6.21 1.88 23.87
C TYR A 262 6.68 2.86 22.81
N VAL A 263 7.97 2.77 22.38
CA VAL A 263 8.53 3.63 21.34
C VAL A 263 7.75 3.45 20.02
N VAL A 264 7.48 2.21 19.63
CA VAL A 264 6.70 1.90 18.41
C VAL A 264 5.30 2.48 18.53
N ALA A 265 4.60 2.33 19.67
CA ALA A 265 3.26 2.86 19.85
C ALA A 265 3.22 4.41 19.79
N VAL A 266 4.21 5.09 20.42
CA VAL A 266 4.31 6.55 20.34
C VAL A 266 4.63 7.01 18.91
N ALA A 267 5.60 6.38 18.26
CA ALA A 267 5.95 6.72 16.88
C ALA A 267 4.77 6.50 15.92
N ASN A 268 4.04 5.38 16.09
CA ASN A 268 2.84 5.09 15.33
C ASN A 268 1.76 6.15 15.55
N LYS A 269 1.52 6.54 16.82
CA LYS A 269 0.57 7.62 17.15
C LYS A 269 0.97 8.95 16.53
N CYS A 270 2.25 9.31 16.59
CA CYS A 270 2.75 10.54 15.96
C CYS A 270 2.53 10.52 14.44
N LYS A 271 2.86 9.41 13.77
CA LYS A 271 2.65 9.28 12.32
C LYS A 271 1.16 9.34 11.96
N ILE A 272 0.30 8.64 12.69
CA ILE A 272 -1.15 8.67 12.47
C ILE A 272 -1.69 10.10 12.66
N THR A 273 -1.26 10.81 13.71
CA THR A 273 -1.72 12.18 13.94
C THR A 273 -1.24 13.15 12.85
N ALA A 274 -0.03 12.95 12.32
CA ALA A 274 0.55 13.84 11.31
C ALA A 274 0.09 13.52 9.88
N ARG A 275 -0.18 12.22 9.57
CA ARG A 275 -0.38 11.75 8.20
C ARG A 275 -1.58 10.83 8.02
N ASN A 276 -2.33 10.56 9.06
CA ASN A 276 -3.44 9.59 9.06
C ASN A 276 -3.03 8.18 8.58
N GLU A 277 -1.77 7.80 8.82
CA GLU A 277 -1.19 6.52 8.41
C GLU A 277 -0.45 5.84 9.56
N PRO A 278 -0.55 4.49 9.73
CA PRO A 278 0.28 3.74 10.65
C PRO A 278 1.73 3.61 10.13
N ILE A 279 2.63 3.11 10.98
CA ILE A 279 3.98 2.75 10.54
C ILE A 279 3.88 1.52 9.62
N ILE A 280 4.48 1.63 8.44
CA ILE A 280 4.57 0.59 7.40
C ILE A 280 6.03 0.23 7.11
N PRO A 281 6.31 -0.90 6.43
CA PRO A 281 7.69 -1.35 6.19
C PRO A 281 8.58 -0.34 5.47
N SER A 282 8.04 0.49 4.57
CA SER A 282 8.80 1.54 3.86
C SER A 282 9.36 2.61 4.80
N ASP A 283 8.75 2.84 5.97
CA ASP A 283 9.24 3.81 6.94
C ASP A 283 10.60 3.43 7.53
N LEU A 284 10.97 2.15 7.48
CA LEU A 284 12.30 1.71 7.90
C LEU A 284 13.42 2.33 7.04
N GLY A 285 13.11 2.69 5.79
CA GLY A 285 14.02 3.40 4.91
C GLY A 285 14.41 4.79 5.44
N PHE A 286 13.50 5.49 6.14
CA PHE A 286 13.81 6.78 6.77
C PHE A 286 14.77 6.66 7.96
N VAL A 287 14.74 5.53 8.66
CA VAL A 287 15.61 5.28 9.81
C VAL A 287 17.01 4.85 9.37
N THR A 288 17.11 4.12 8.24
CA THR A 288 18.36 3.55 7.72
C THR A 288 19.03 4.45 6.67
N GLY A 289 18.30 5.38 6.06
CA GLY A 289 18.81 6.37 5.11
C GLY A 289 19.57 7.51 5.80
N GLY A 290 20.50 8.13 5.10
CA GLY A 290 21.49 9.08 5.63
C GLY A 290 20.97 10.36 6.32
N GLY A 291 19.67 10.47 6.62
CA GLY A 291 19.05 11.60 7.37
C GLY A 291 18.79 11.32 8.85
N GLY A 292 18.86 10.07 9.29
CA GLY A 292 18.79 9.65 10.70
C GLY A 292 17.67 10.28 11.54
N ALA A 293 17.93 10.44 12.83
CA ALA A 293 17.00 10.98 13.82
C ALA A 293 16.59 12.46 13.56
N GLY A 294 17.32 13.21 12.72
CA GLY A 294 17.01 14.60 12.40
C GLY A 294 15.72 14.73 11.59
N ASN A 295 15.49 13.82 10.65
CA ASN A 295 14.26 13.82 9.84
C ASN A 295 13.01 13.43 10.65
N VAL A 296 13.18 12.58 11.67
CA VAL A 296 12.08 12.22 12.59
C VAL A 296 11.69 13.36 13.51
N ALA A 297 12.66 14.20 13.92
CA ALA A 297 12.41 15.33 14.81
C ALA A 297 11.53 16.42 14.16
N GLY A 298 11.60 16.58 12.83
CA GLY A 298 10.76 17.53 12.08
C GLY A 298 9.27 17.18 12.07
N PHE A 299 8.90 15.93 12.43
CA PHE A 299 7.50 15.50 12.50
C PHE A 299 6.87 15.67 13.89
N VAL A 300 7.63 16.18 14.87
CA VAL A 300 7.18 16.24 16.27
C VAL A 300 6.91 17.69 16.66
N GLU A 301 5.69 18.19 16.41
CA GLU A 301 5.27 19.53 16.77
C GLU A 301 4.18 19.53 17.85
N GLY A 302 4.04 20.64 18.59
CA GLY A 302 2.96 20.89 19.52
C GLY A 302 2.85 19.86 20.66
N SER A 303 1.66 19.28 20.83
CA SER A 303 1.35 18.28 21.88
C SER A 303 2.15 16.99 21.75
N MET A 304 2.58 16.64 20.53
CA MET A 304 3.41 15.46 20.27
C MET A 304 4.80 15.55 20.89
N LYS A 305 5.38 16.75 20.97
CA LYS A 305 6.67 16.97 21.65
C LYS A 305 6.60 16.56 23.11
N THR A 306 5.55 16.93 23.82
CA THR A 306 5.32 16.53 25.22
C THR A 306 5.19 15.01 25.36
N LEU A 307 4.53 14.36 24.40
CA LEU A 307 4.39 12.90 24.38
C LEU A 307 5.74 12.20 24.19
N VAL A 308 6.56 12.68 23.26
CA VAL A 308 7.90 12.12 23.00
C VAL A 308 8.85 12.36 24.18
N GLU A 309 8.87 13.56 24.78
CA GLU A 309 9.68 13.86 25.96
C GLU A 309 9.26 13.02 27.18
N GLY A 310 7.94 12.86 27.39
CA GLY A 310 7.38 11.96 28.40
C GLY A 310 7.78 10.52 28.12
N GLY A 311 7.79 10.14 26.86
CA GLY A 311 8.20 8.83 26.39
C GLY A 311 9.65 8.48 26.71
N ILE A 312 10.58 9.38 26.45
CA ILE A 312 11.99 9.19 26.76
C ILE A 312 12.18 8.94 28.27
N LYS A 313 11.48 9.71 29.11
CA LYS A 313 11.51 9.54 30.58
C LYS A 313 10.94 8.19 30.97
N ALA A 314 9.80 7.79 30.39
CA ALA A 314 9.16 6.50 30.67
C ALA A 314 10.07 5.33 30.29
N VAL A 315 10.70 5.36 29.12
CA VAL A 315 11.67 4.34 28.67
C VAL A 315 12.85 4.24 29.65
N ALA A 316 13.40 5.37 30.08
CA ALA A 316 14.52 5.38 31.04
C ALA A 316 14.11 4.74 32.39
N VAL A 317 12.90 5.06 32.89
CA VAL A 317 12.36 4.49 34.13
C VAL A 317 12.13 2.98 33.98
N VAL A 318 11.52 2.54 32.88
CA VAL A 318 11.26 1.13 32.58
C VAL A 318 12.59 0.35 32.52
N LEU A 319 13.56 0.81 31.74
CA LEU A 319 14.86 0.16 31.64
C LEU A 319 15.58 0.07 32.99
N LEU A 320 15.53 1.15 33.78
CA LEU A 320 16.10 1.17 35.12
C LEU A 320 15.41 0.16 36.04
N ALA A 321 14.07 0.16 36.08
CA ALA A 321 13.30 -0.73 36.93
C ALA A 321 13.56 -2.21 36.60
N PHE A 322 13.52 -2.59 35.32
CA PHE A 322 13.79 -3.95 34.89
C PHE A 322 15.26 -4.36 35.06
N THR A 323 16.20 -3.41 34.94
CA THR A 323 17.61 -3.63 35.26
C THR A 323 17.79 -3.92 36.77
N VAL A 324 17.14 -3.14 37.62
CA VAL A 324 17.11 -3.38 39.06
C VAL A 324 16.51 -4.76 39.37
N MET A 325 15.40 -5.14 38.72
CA MET A 325 14.80 -6.48 38.86
C MET A 325 15.78 -7.60 38.43
N GLN A 326 16.59 -7.39 37.40
CA GLN A 326 17.61 -8.34 36.98
C GLN A 326 18.73 -8.49 38.07
N PHE A 327 19.04 -7.43 38.79
CA PHE A 327 19.98 -7.49 39.91
C PHE A 327 19.35 -8.16 41.14
N ILE A 328 18.09 -7.95 41.43
CA ILE A 328 17.35 -8.56 42.53
C ILE A 328 17.22 -10.07 42.29
N ASP A 329 16.86 -10.49 41.05
CA ASP A 329 16.74 -11.91 40.74
C ASP A 329 18.07 -12.63 40.72
N ARG A 330 18.19 -13.66 41.57
CA ARG A 330 19.37 -14.52 41.62
C ARG A 330 19.57 -15.37 40.36
N ARG A 331 18.50 -15.57 39.56
CA ARG A 331 18.53 -16.31 38.29
C ARG A 331 19.19 -15.45 37.21
N ARG A 332 20.34 -15.90 36.70
CA ARG A 332 21.11 -15.14 35.70
C ARG A 332 20.61 -15.31 34.27
N GLY A 333 20.00 -16.44 33.94
CA GLY A 333 19.50 -16.72 32.58
C GLY A 333 18.22 -17.52 32.60
N VAL A 334 17.40 -17.35 31.56
CA VAL A 334 16.15 -18.11 31.33
C VAL A 334 16.51 -19.57 31.05
N ILE A 335 17.44 -19.78 30.13
CA ILE A 335 18.03 -21.10 29.85
C ILE A 335 19.36 -21.18 30.58
N PRO A 336 19.46 -21.97 31.66
CA PRO A 336 20.69 -22.10 32.42
C PRO A 336 21.71 -22.97 31.65
N CYS A 337 22.68 -22.37 31.01
CA CYS A 337 23.73 -23.03 30.25
C CYS A 337 25.09 -22.45 30.59
N SER A 338 26.15 -23.23 30.43
CA SER A 338 27.55 -22.81 30.61
C SER A 338 28.38 -23.08 29.36
N TRP A 339 28.79 -22.04 28.67
CA TRP A 339 29.67 -22.12 27.50
C TRP A 339 31.09 -22.59 27.87
N ARG A 340 31.54 -22.19 29.04
CA ARG A 340 32.89 -22.49 29.50
C ARG A 340 33.06 -23.97 29.86
N HIS A 341 31.97 -24.61 30.28
CA HIS A 341 31.93 -26.03 30.65
C HIS A 341 30.93 -26.76 29.78
N TRP A 342 31.01 -26.60 28.44
CA TRP A 342 30.03 -27.12 27.50
C TRP A 342 29.84 -28.64 27.57
N ARG A 343 30.90 -29.40 28.00
CA ARG A 343 30.86 -30.87 28.18
C ARG A 343 30.54 -31.31 29.61
N SER A 344 30.11 -30.44 30.53
CA SER A 344 29.87 -30.78 31.94
C SER A 344 28.69 -31.73 32.17
N GLY A 345 27.95 -32.12 31.13
CA GLY A 345 26.86 -33.09 31.19
C GLY A 345 25.89 -32.91 30.05
N VAL A 346 25.13 -33.97 29.77
CA VAL A 346 24.15 -33.99 28.66
C VAL A 346 23.11 -32.86 28.81
N GLY A 347 22.69 -32.55 30.05
CA GLY A 347 21.73 -31.44 30.29
C GLY A 347 22.29 -30.08 29.90
N ASN A 348 23.60 -29.81 30.07
CA ASN A 348 24.20 -28.56 29.65
C ASN A 348 24.34 -28.47 28.12
N VAL A 349 24.58 -29.60 27.45
CA VAL A 349 24.61 -29.68 25.99
C VAL A 349 23.21 -29.34 25.43
N PHE A 350 22.14 -29.98 25.95
CA PHE A 350 20.78 -29.63 25.56
C PHE A 350 20.42 -28.17 25.82
N ALA A 351 20.84 -27.61 26.97
CA ALA A 351 20.63 -26.20 27.29
C ALA A 351 21.35 -25.27 26.30
N LEU A 352 22.56 -25.61 25.87
CA LEU A 352 23.30 -24.86 24.85
C LEU A 352 22.65 -24.97 23.47
N VAL A 353 22.24 -26.16 23.08
CA VAL A 353 21.46 -26.36 21.81
C VAL A 353 20.18 -25.54 21.85
N ALA A 354 19.38 -25.66 22.92
CA ALA A 354 18.17 -24.87 23.09
C ALA A 354 18.42 -23.35 23.03
N ARG A 355 19.60 -22.91 23.58
CA ARG A 355 20.00 -21.50 23.58
C ARG A 355 20.31 -20.97 22.17
N VAL A 356 20.81 -21.80 21.27
CA VAL A 356 21.12 -21.44 19.88
C VAL A 356 19.89 -21.61 19.01
N VAL A 357 19.16 -22.70 19.18
CA VAL A 357 18.01 -23.02 18.32
C VAL A 357 16.78 -22.13 18.60
N SER A 358 16.50 -21.80 19.87
CA SER A 358 15.28 -21.04 20.21
C SER A 358 15.16 -19.67 19.53
N PRO A 359 16.20 -18.81 19.44
CA PRO A 359 16.06 -17.56 18.69
C PRO A 359 15.88 -17.78 17.19
N VAL A 360 16.55 -18.81 16.61
CA VAL A 360 16.40 -19.14 15.20
C VAL A 360 14.94 -19.55 14.91
N VAL A 361 14.38 -20.42 15.74
CA VAL A 361 12.96 -20.83 15.60
C VAL A 361 12.03 -19.64 15.74
N ALA A 362 12.25 -18.77 16.74
CA ALA A 362 11.38 -17.60 16.94
C ALA A 362 11.44 -16.61 15.76
N VAL A 363 12.62 -16.38 15.19
CA VAL A 363 12.80 -15.57 13.98
C VAL A 363 12.12 -16.24 12.79
N SER A 364 12.32 -17.55 12.58
CA SER A 364 11.70 -18.30 11.48
C SER A 364 10.18 -18.28 11.57
N LEU A 365 9.59 -18.32 12.77
CA LEU A 365 8.15 -18.22 12.95
C LEU A 365 7.63 -16.81 12.62
N LEU A 366 8.36 -15.75 13.00
CA LEU A 366 7.97 -14.38 12.65
C LEU A 366 8.05 -14.13 11.13
N VAL A 367 9.12 -14.62 10.52
CA VAL A 367 9.28 -14.54 9.05
C VAL A 367 8.20 -15.36 8.37
N GLY A 368 7.94 -16.59 8.82
CA GLY A 368 6.86 -17.44 8.28
C GLY A 368 5.48 -16.81 8.45
N TRP A 369 5.20 -16.15 9.57
CA TRP A 369 4.00 -15.35 9.79
C TRP A 369 3.86 -14.25 8.74
N SER A 370 4.92 -13.44 8.54
CA SER A 370 4.94 -12.37 7.54
C SER A 370 4.68 -12.90 6.13
N TYR A 371 5.41 -13.93 5.70
CA TYR A 371 5.20 -14.52 4.36
C TYR A 371 3.79 -15.06 4.18
N ALA A 372 3.25 -15.73 5.19
CA ALA A 372 1.93 -16.32 5.11
C ALA A 372 0.81 -15.27 5.03
N LEU A 373 0.97 -14.11 5.64
CA LEU A 373 0.00 -13.00 5.55
C LEU A 373 0.09 -12.24 4.22
N CYS A 374 1.25 -12.24 3.59
CA CYS A 374 1.46 -11.59 2.29
C CYS A 374 0.97 -12.44 1.10
N ASP A 375 0.65 -13.72 1.33
CA ASP A 375 0.20 -14.66 0.31
C ASP A 375 -1.24 -15.12 0.59
N THR A 376 -2.20 -14.61 -0.17
CA THR A 376 -3.62 -14.97 -0.07
C THR A 376 -3.86 -16.46 -0.37
N GLY A 377 -2.95 -17.11 -1.11
CA GLY A 377 -2.96 -18.54 -1.38
C GLY A 377 -2.52 -19.41 -0.20
N SER A 378 -1.85 -18.84 0.82
CA SER A 378 -1.31 -19.56 1.95
C SER A 378 -2.41 -20.24 2.79
N MET A 379 -2.09 -21.38 3.40
CA MET A 379 -3.03 -22.07 4.31
C MET A 379 -3.36 -21.23 5.53
N LEU A 380 -2.40 -20.44 6.04
CA LEU A 380 -2.62 -19.59 7.20
C LEU A 380 -3.56 -18.44 6.85
N TYR A 381 -3.34 -17.74 5.72
CA TYR A 381 -4.22 -16.67 5.28
C TYR A 381 -5.66 -17.17 5.11
N LYS A 382 -5.85 -18.28 4.37
CA LYS A 382 -7.17 -18.89 4.17
C LYS A 382 -7.84 -19.31 5.47
N TYR A 383 -7.08 -19.82 6.43
CA TYR A 383 -7.60 -20.15 7.74
C TYR A 383 -8.05 -18.89 8.52
N LEU A 384 -7.22 -17.85 8.54
CA LEU A 384 -7.54 -16.61 9.23
C LEU A 384 -8.72 -15.88 8.57
N ASN A 385 -8.78 -15.88 7.25
CA ASN A 385 -9.91 -15.32 6.50
C ASN A 385 -11.21 -16.06 6.84
N LYS A 386 -11.22 -17.40 6.73
CA LYS A 386 -12.42 -18.21 6.96
C LYS A 386 -12.93 -18.14 8.40
N GLU A 387 -12.04 -18.27 9.38
CA GLU A 387 -12.44 -18.44 10.80
C GLU A 387 -12.55 -17.09 11.55
N TYR A 388 -11.83 -16.06 11.10
CA TYR A 388 -11.76 -14.75 11.78
C TYR A 388 -12.11 -13.58 10.87
N GLY A 389 -12.47 -13.81 9.62
CA GLY A 389 -12.81 -12.76 8.66
C GLY A 389 -11.61 -11.89 8.24
N TYR A 390 -10.36 -12.38 8.41
CA TYR A 390 -9.17 -11.62 8.07
C TYR A 390 -9.16 -11.28 6.58
N SER A 391 -9.37 -10.00 6.27
CA SER A 391 -9.39 -9.47 4.91
C SER A 391 -8.84 -8.04 4.97
N PRO A 392 -7.52 -7.85 4.83
CA PRO A 392 -6.95 -6.50 4.81
C PRO A 392 -7.42 -5.75 3.57
N GLN A 393 -7.83 -4.50 3.77
CA GLN A 393 -8.39 -3.66 2.71
C GLN A 393 -7.32 -3.02 1.83
N LEU A 394 -6.11 -2.84 2.35
CA LEU A 394 -4.94 -2.24 1.71
C LEU A 394 -5.10 -0.78 1.24
N TRP A 395 -6.29 -0.34 0.82
CA TRP A 395 -6.50 1.05 0.41
C TRP A 395 -6.44 2.04 1.58
N ASN A 396 -6.75 1.59 2.78
CA ASN A 396 -6.62 2.37 4.00
C ASN A 396 -5.87 1.58 5.06
N THR A 397 -4.56 1.77 5.12
CA THR A 397 -3.68 1.09 6.08
C THR A 397 -4.00 1.42 7.53
N LEU A 398 -4.63 2.57 7.82
CA LEU A 398 -5.06 2.92 9.17
C LEU A 398 -6.25 2.08 9.60
N ASP A 399 -7.23 1.87 8.74
CA ASP A 399 -8.39 1.04 9.06
C ASP A 399 -7.99 -0.43 9.17
N ASP A 400 -7.06 -0.90 8.33
CA ASP A 400 -6.43 -2.21 8.52
C ASP A 400 -5.73 -2.33 9.88
N ALA A 401 -5.00 -1.29 10.30
CA ALA A 401 -4.34 -1.29 11.60
C ALA A 401 -5.34 -1.22 12.77
N LYS A 402 -6.48 -0.57 12.60
CA LYS A 402 -7.59 -0.58 13.57
C LYS A 402 -8.28 -1.93 13.64
N ALA A 403 -8.56 -2.55 12.47
CA ALA A 403 -9.26 -3.83 12.37
C ALA A 403 -8.38 -5.03 12.76
N TRP A 404 -7.15 -5.09 12.30
CA TRP A 404 -6.25 -6.25 12.40
C TRP A 404 -5.03 -6.01 13.29
N GLY A 405 -4.81 -4.77 13.71
CA GLY A 405 -3.68 -4.37 14.54
C GLY A 405 -2.46 -3.93 13.75
N SER A 406 -1.78 -2.88 14.23
CA SER A 406 -0.67 -2.21 13.53
C SER A 406 0.51 -3.12 13.17
N LEU A 407 0.85 -4.10 14.03
CA LEU A 407 1.94 -5.04 13.74
C LEU A 407 1.55 -6.09 12.71
N THR A 408 0.29 -6.53 12.71
CA THR A 408 -0.21 -7.45 11.69
C THR A 408 -0.26 -6.76 10.33
N THR A 409 -0.79 -5.55 10.25
CA THR A 409 -0.76 -4.72 9.05
C THR A 409 0.67 -4.47 8.58
N PHE A 410 1.59 -4.13 9.48
CA PHE A 410 3.01 -4.00 9.14
C PHE A 410 3.58 -5.29 8.53
N THR A 411 3.33 -6.46 9.15
CA THR A 411 3.88 -7.73 8.67
C THR A 411 3.24 -8.20 7.38
N SER A 412 1.97 -7.89 7.10
CA SER A 412 1.28 -8.23 5.84
C SER A 412 1.80 -7.45 4.62
N LEU A 413 2.53 -6.36 4.85
CA LEU A 413 3.11 -5.53 3.79
C LEU A 413 4.60 -5.82 3.52
N THR A 414 5.25 -6.77 4.23
CA THR A 414 6.71 -6.93 4.17
C THR A 414 7.25 -7.73 3.00
N HIS A 415 6.51 -8.74 2.50
CA HIS A 415 7.06 -9.77 1.62
C HIS A 415 6.19 -10.12 0.41
N VAL A 416 5.37 -9.20 -0.08
CA VAL A 416 4.60 -9.44 -1.30
C VAL A 416 5.56 -9.56 -2.48
N LYS A 417 5.48 -10.67 -3.20
CA LYS A 417 6.20 -10.88 -4.45
C LYS A 417 5.45 -10.15 -5.57
N ALA A 418 6.08 -9.14 -6.14
CA ALA A 418 5.40 -8.32 -7.15
C ALA A 418 5.24 -9.06 -8.48
N MET A 419 6.32 -9.70 -8.97
CA MET A 419 6.33 -10.46 -10.22
C MET A 419 7.23 -11.68 -10.10
N ASP A 420 6.96 -12.69 -10.91
CA ASP A 420 7.91 -13.75 -11.21
C ASP A 420 8.88 -13.27 -12.30
N GLU A 421 10.14 -13.71 -12.23
CA GLU A 421 11.12 -13.41 -13.27
C GLU A 421 10.69 -14.11 -14.56
N PRO A 422 10.46 -13.34 -15.65
CA PRO A 422 10.08 -13.93 -16.93
C PRO A 422 11.16 -14.84 -17.50
N VAL A 423 10.75 -15.91 -18.17
CA VAL A 423 11.69 -16.86 -18.79
C VAL A 423 12.52 -16.16 -19.86
N GLY A 424 13.85 -16.24 -19.75
CA GLY A 424 14.77 -15.62 -20.69
C GLY A 424 15.10 -14.16 -20.37
N TYR A 425 14.65 -13.61 -19.26
CA TYR A 425 15.01 -12.25 -18.84
C TYR A 425 16.53 -12.11 -18.70
N SER A 426 17.10 -11.16 -19.40
CA SER A 426 18.52 -10.84 -19.41
C SER A 426 18.76 -9.46 -20.03
N GLN A 427 19.95 -8.87 -19.80
CA GLN A 427 20.31 -7.59 -20.41
C GLN A 427 20.31 -7.65 -21.95
N ASP A 428 20.73 -8.76 -22.53
CA ASP A 428 20.71 -8.95 -23.99
C ASP A 428 19.26 -9.00 -24.51
N ALA A 429 18.35 -9.72 -23.81
CA ALA A 429 16.94 -9.74 -24.17
C ALA A 429 16.30 -8.34 -24.07
N MET A 430 16.64 -7.56 -23.04
CA MET A 430 16.15 -6.17 -22.91
C MET A 430 16.66 -5.29 -24.04
N ARG A 431 17.91 -5.48 -24.46
CA ARG A 431 18.47 -4.75 -25.61
C ARG A 431 17.78 -5.11 -26.92
N GLU A 432 17.45 -6.39 -27.13
CA GLU A 432 16.71 -6.82 -28.33
C GLU A 432 15.29 -6.23 -28.34
N ILE A 433 14.61 -6.21 -27.20
CA ILE A 433 13.31 -5.56 -27.05
C ILE A 433 13.41 -4.06 -27.31
N TYR A 434 14.39 -3.38 -26.72
CA TYR A 434 14.65 -1.96 -26.99
C TYR A 434 14.81 -1.67 -28.48
N LEU A 435 15.67 -2.40 -29.19
CA LEU A 435 15.91 -2.20 -30.62
C LEU A 435 14.63 -2.43 -31.44
N ARG A 436 13.87 -3.48 -31.13
CA ARG A 436 12.60 -3.79 -31.81
C ARG A 436 11.60 -2.64 -31.71
N TYR A 437 11.39 -2.10 -30.53
CA TYR A 437 10.42 -1.03 -30.33
C TYR A 437 10.97 0.34 -30.70
N LYS A 438 12.28 0.52 -30.69
CA LYS A 438 12.93 1.72 -31.26
C LYS A 438 12.68 1.81 -32.76
N ASP A 439 12.91 0.72 -33.52
CA ASP A 439 12.62 0.68 -34.94
C ASP A 439 11.14 0.95 -35.23
N GLN A 440 10.24 0.47 -34.39
CA GLN A 440 8.79 0.76 -34.50
C GLN A 440 8.47 2.22 -34.17
N ALA A 441 9.06 2.78 -33.13
CA ALA A 441 8.92 4.18 -32.79
C ALA A 441 9.46 5.09 -33.94
N ASP A 442 10.64 4.78 -34.45
CA ASP A 442 11.22 5.53 -35.58
C ASP A 442 10.31 5.49 -36.83
N ALA A 443 9.67 4.33 -37.10
CA ALA A 443 8.72 4.20 -38.20
C ALA A 443 7.44 5.03 -37.97
N MET A 444 6.86 4.98 -36.77
CA MET A 444 5.69 5.77 -36.41
C MET A 444 5.99 7.27 -36.48
N ASN A 445 7.17 7.69 -36.02
CA ASN A 445 7.57 9.07 -35.91
C ASN A 445 7.88 9.71 -37.28
N GLN A 446 8.03 8.92 -38.35
CA GLN A 446 8.14 9.47 -39.71
C GLN A 446 6.91 10.28 -40.18
N SER A 447 5.71 9.92 -39.64
CA SER A 447 4.45 10.58 -39.97
C SER A 447 3.94 11.53 -38.90
N ARG A 448 4.57 11.52 -37.69
CA ARG A 448 4.14 12.30 -36.54
C ARG A 448 5.03 13.54 -36.36
N THR A 449 4.40 14.71 -36.28
CA THR A 449 5.12 15.99 -36.21
C THR A 449 4.96 16.70 -34.86
N ALA A 450 3.91 16.41 -34.13
CA ALA A 450 3.68 16.98 -32.80
C ALA A 450 4.51 16.26 -31.72
N ASN A 451 4.71 16.92 -30.58
CA ASN A 451 5.24 16.31 -29.36
C ASN A 451 4.10 16.24 -28.31
N LEU A 452 4.15 15.27 -27.42
CA LEU A 452 3.20 15.18 -26.30
C LEU A 452 3.17 16.48 -25.48
N THR A 453 4.33 17.09 -25.31
CA THR A 453 4.53 18.29 -24.51
C THR A 453 4.13 19.61 -25.20
N ASP A 454 3.73 19.55 -26.47
CA ASP A 454 3.12 20.70 -27.16
C ASP A 454 1.72 21.03 -26.58
N SER A 455 1.10 20.08 -25.87
CA SER A 455 -0.22 20.20 -25.24
C SER A 455 -0.14 20.05 -23.72
N THR A 456 -0.98 20.79 -23.00
CA THR A 456 -1.31 20.43 -21.63
C THR A 456 -2.19 19.18 -21.65
N VAL A 457 -1.76 18.13 -20.98
CA VAL A 457 -2.55 16.91 -20.83
C VAL A 457 -3.19 16.88 -19.46
N VAL A 458 -4.51 16.76 -19.42
CA VAL A 458 -5.31 16.59 -18.21
C VAL A 458 -5.82 15.16 -18.19
N MET A 459 -5.30 14.35 -17.29
CA MET A 459 -5.77 12.98 -17.08
C MET A 459 -6.76 12.97 -15.93
N VAL A 460 -8.01 12.71 -16.23
CA VAL A 460 -9.14 12.70 -15.29
C VAL A 460 -9.58 11.27 -15.01
N LEU A 461 -9.29 10.80 -13.82
CA LEU A 461 -9.93 9.63 -13.24
C LEU A 461 -11.20 10.09 -12.57
N SER A 462 -12.35 9.76 -13.17
CA SER A 462 -13.67 10.01 -12.60
C SER A 462 -14.05 8.84 -11.71
N GLU A 463 -14.09 9.09 -10.41
CA GLU A 463 -14.43 8.10 -9.38
C GLU A 463 -15.80 7.48 -9.65
N THR A 464 -15.82 6.16 -9.75
CA THR A 464 -17.02 5.33 -9.92
C THR A 464 -17.95 5.87 -11.02
N PHE A 465 -17.46 5.98 -12.26
CA PHE A 465 -18.23 6.53 -13.40
C PHE A 465 -18.41 5.47 -14.49
N SER A 466 -19.65 5.05 -14.71
CA SER A 466 -20.02 4.08 -15.74
C SER A 466 -21.49 4.20 -16.10
N ASP A 467 -21.89 3.84 -17.35
CA ASP A 467 -23.29 3.79 -17.77
C ASP A 467 -24.00 2.55 -17.19
N PRO A 468 -24.96 2.72 -16.27
CA PRO A 468 -25.69 1.60 -15.71
C PRO A 468 -26.54 0.86 -16.75
N ASN A 469 -26.98 1.51 -17.85
CA ASN A 469 -27.75 0.87 -18.91
C ASN A 469 -26.96 -0.17 -19.72
N ARG A 470 -25.64 -0.22 -19.56
CA ARG A 470 -24.78 -1.27 -20.14
C ARG A 470 -25.00 -2.62 -19.48
N LEU A 471 -25.44 -2.62 -18.22
CA LEU A 471 -25.59 -3.85 -17.45
C LEU A 471 -26.82 -4.66 -17.86
N PRO A 472 -26.71 -5.99 -17.99
CA PRO A 472 -27.83 -6.85 -18.36
C PRO A 472 -29.01 -6.71 -17.39
N GLY A 473 -30.16 -6.33 -17.90
CA GLY A 473 -31.40 -6.18 -17.12
C GLY A 473 -31.47 -4.92 -16.25
N VAL A 474 -30.52 -4.00 -16.38
CA VAL A 474 -30.59 -2.64 -15.83
C VAL A 474 -31.06 -1.69 -16.94
N HIS A 475 -32.02 -0.83 -16.65
CA HIS A 475 -32.56 0.09 -17.65
C HIS A 475 -33.22 1.29 -16.98
N PHE A 476 -32.88 2.49 -17.42
CA PHE A 476 -33.59 3.73 -17.12
C PHE A 476 -34.41 4.20 -18.35
N ASP A 477 -35.59 4.74 -18.11
CA ASP A 477 -36.42 5.35 -19.17
C ASP A 477 -35.78 6.63 -19.76
N GLN A 478 -34.78 7.18 -19.09
CA GLN A 478 -34.02 8.35 -19.50
C GLN A 478 -32.51 8.04 -19.47
N ASP A 479 -31.77 8.55 -20.45
CA ASP A 479 -30.33 8.49 -20.48
C ASP A 479 -29.73 9.24 -19.27
N VAL A 480 -28.90 8.59 -18.49
CA VAL A 480 -28.30 9.17 -17.26
C VAL A 480 -27.07 10.04 -17.55
N MET A 481 -26.44 9.88 -18.74
CA MET A 481 -25.21 10.55 -19.12
C MET A 481 -25.16 10.98 -20.59
N PRO A 482 -26.19 11.73 -21.07
CA PRO A 482 -26.35 12.03 -22.48
C PRO A 482 -25.24 12.89 -23.07
N LEU A 483 -24.63 13.77 -22.28
CA LEU A 483 -23.54 14.66 -22.73
C LEU A 483 -22.23 13.93 -22.91
N THR A 484 -21.97 12.93 -22.05
CA THR A 484 -20.82 12.00 -22.23
C THR A 484 -20.98 11.19 -23.50
N HIS A 485 -22.17 10.62 -23.76
CA HIS A 485 -22.45 9.89 -25.01
C HIS A 485 -22.28 10.78 -26.26
N GLU A 486 -22.71 12.04 -26.19
CA GLU A 486 -22.49 13.02 -27.26
C GLU A 486 -20.99 13.28 -27.47
N THR A 487 -20.23 13.46 -26.40
CA THR A 487 -18.78 13.67 -26.45
C THR A 487 -18.06 12.45 -27.04
N GLN A 488 -18.42 11.25 -26.61
CA GLN A 488 -17.85 9.99 -27.14
C GLN A 488 -18.17 9.81 -28.65
N ALA A 489 -19.33 10.24 -29.07
CA ALA A 489 -19.70 10.20 -30.49
C ALA A 489 -18.86 11.16 -31.36
N ALA A 490 -18.33 12.24 -30.77
CA ALA A 490 -17.61 13.29 -31.48
C ALA A 490 -16.08 13.12 -31.45
N THR A 491 -15.52 12.36 -30.52
CA THR A 491 -14.06 12.26 -30.34
C THR A 491 -13.57 10.80 -30.23
N THR A 492 -12.28 10.60 -29.93
CA THR A 492 -11.73 9.26 -29.66
C THR A 492 -12.30 8.71 -28.35
N ALA A 493 -13.01 7.59 -28.41
CA ALA A 493 -13.71 7.04 -27.26
C ALA A 493 -14.03 5.55 -27.38
N GLY A 494 -14.44 4.94 -26.28
CA GLY A 494 -14.88 3.55 -26.22
C GLY A 494 -15.11 3.09 -24.78
N THR A 495 -14.95 1.80 -24.56
CA THR A 495 -15.13 1.12 -23.29
C THR A 495 -13.77 0.72 -22.73
N MET A 496 -13.52 1.05 -21.46
CA MET A 496 -12.36 0.58 -20.73
C MET A 496 -12.71 -0.67 -19.93
N LEU A 497 -11.90 -1.71 -20.06
CA LEU A 497 -11.99 -2.90 -19.20
C LEU A 497 -11.17 -2.65 -17.93
N SER A 498 -11.85 -2.43 -16.83
CA SER A 498 -11.26 -2.14 -15.53
C SER A 498 -10.82 -3.42 -14.80
N PRO A 499 -9.72 -3.42 -14.06
CA PRO A 499 -9.40 -4.49 -13.10
C PRO A 499 -10.21 -4.40 -11.80
N GLY A 500 -10.98 -3.30 -11.59
CA GLY A 500 -11.74 -3.02 -10.37
C GLY A 500 -13.24 -3.22 -10.53
N TYR A 501 -13.90 -3.67 -9.45
CA TYR A 501 -15.36 -3.64 -9.28
C TYR A 501 -15.69 -3.26 -7.85
N GLY A 502 -16.42 -2.19 -7.64
CA GLY A 502 -16.76 -1.65 -6.32
C GLY A 502 -15.56 -1.16 -5.53
N GLY A 503 -14.45 -0.83 -6.23
CA GLY A 503 -13.20 -0.33 -5.65
C GLY A 503 -11.97 -0.72 -6.46
N GLY A 504 -10.80 -0.29 -5.98
CA GLY A 504 -9.53 -0.56 -6.65
C GLY A 504 -8.97 0.62 -7.43
N THR A 505 -9.51 1.81 -7.27
CA THR A 505 -9.16 3.07 -7.94
C THR A 505 -7.66 3.24 -8.19
N ALA A 506 -6.83 3.00 -7.16
CA ALA A 506 -5.37 3.15 -7.27
C ALA A 506 -4.71 2.16 -8.24
N ASN A 507 -5.35 1.02 -8.57
CA ASN A 507 -4.82 0.07 -9.53
C ASN A 507 -5.02 0.58 -10.95
N ILE A 508 -6.19 1.16 -11.22
CA ILE A 508 -6.55 1.76 -12.50
C ILE A 508 -5.69 3.01 -12.73
N GLU A 509 -5.57 3.85 -11.71
CA GLU A 509 -4.70 5.02 -11.70
C GLU A 509 -3.24 4.64 -11.99
N PHE A 510 -2.71 3.62 -11.27
CA PHE A 510 -1.36 3.12 -11.49
C PHE A 510 -1.12 2.71 -12.94
N GLN A 511 -2.04 1.95 -13.53
CA GLN A 511 -1.96 1.56 -14.93
C GLN A 511 -1.94 2.78 -15.87
N ALA A 512 -2.82 3.75 -15.63
CA ALA A 512 -2.96 4.93 -16.49
C ALA A 512 -1.70 5.82 -16.47
N VAL A 513 -1.10 6.05 -15.29
CA VAL A 513 0.06 6.95 -15.16
C VAL A 513 1.39 6.28 -15.50
N THR A 514 1.48 4.95 -15.41
CA THR A 514 2.73 4.22 -15.67
C THR A 514 2.77 3.51 -17.01
N GLY A 515 1.62 3.14 -17.57
CA GLY A 515 1.52 2.22 -18.71
C GLY A 515 1.77 0.75 -18.34
N LEU A 516 1.96 0.42 -17.05
CA LEU A 516 2.17 -0.95 -16.57
C LEU A 516 0.81 -1.61 -16.26
N SER A 517 0.72 -2.94 -16.40
CA SER A 517 -0.55 -3.65 -16.24
C SER A 517 -0.60 -4.50 -14.98
N MET A 518 -1.77 -4.52 -14.34
CA MET A 518 -2.06 -5.47 -13.24
C MET A 518 -1.96 -6.93 -13.70
N THR A 519 -2.11 -7.22 -14.98
CA THR A 519 -2.05 -8.58 -15.54
C THR A 519 -0.69 -9.25 -15.41
N ASN A 520 0.40 -8.47 -15.42
CA ASN A 520 1.77 -8.97 -15.32
C ASN A 520 2.23 -9.17 -13.88
N PHE A 521 1.54 -8.57 -12.91
CA PHE A 521 1.89 -8.77 -11.51
C PHE A 521 1.42 -10.12 -10.97
N ASN A 522 2.06 -10.57 -9.91
CA ASN A 522 1.59 -11.73 -9.16
C ASN A 522 0.18 -11.45 -8.60
N PRO A 523 -0.78 -12.40 -8.67
CA PRO A 523 -2.13 -12.21 -8.13
C PRO A 523 -2.20 -11.82 -6.65
N ALA A 524 -1.15 -12.12 -5.87
CA ALA A 524 -1.04 -11.70 -4.48
C ALA A 524 -0.70 -10.20 -4.31
N LEU A 525 -0.29 -9.51 -5.38
CA LEU A 525 -0.10 -8.07 -5.38
C LEU A 525 -1.44 -7.39 -5.67
N LEU A 526 -2.14 -7.02 -4.62
CA LEU A 526 -3.49 -6.46 -4.69
C LEU A 526 -3.49 -4.97 -4.99
N SER A 527 -2.43 -4.27 -4.56
CA SER A 527 -2.29 -2.84 -4.79
C SER A 527 -0.82 -2.44 -4.94
N PRO A 528 -0.38 -2.05 -6.14
CA PRO A 528 0.98 -1.54 -6.37
C PRO A 528 1.33 -0.36 -5.47
N TYR A 529 0.38 0.53 -5.19
CA TYR A 529 0.60 1.73 -4.38
C TYR A 529 1.01 1.42 -2.93
N GLN A 530 0.53 0.33 -2.34
CA GLN A 530 0.89 -0.09 -0.98
C GLN A 530 2.00 -1.15 -0.95
N GLN A 531 2.05 -2.01 -1.97
CA GLN A 531 2.86 -3.22 -1.90
C GLN A 531 4.12 -3.19 -2.77
N LEU A 532 4.18 -2.32 -3.80
CA LEU A 532 5.31 -2.20 -4.73
C LEU A 532 5.98 -0.83 -4.63
N VAL A 533 5.29 0.25 -4.98
CA VAL A 533 5.86 1.61 -5.10
C VAL A 533 6.60 2.06 -3.83
N PRO A 534 6.13 1.78 -2.60
CA PRO A 534 6.87 2.13 -1.39
C PRO A 534 8.28 1.54 -1.31
N ARG A 535 8.55 0.43 -2.00
CA ARG A 535 9.85 -0.26 -2.00
C ARG A 535 10.81 0.24 -3.08
N LEU A 536 10.29 0.91 -4.11
CA LEU A 536 11.07 1.47 -5.20
C LEU A 536 11.66 2.83 -4.79
N LYS A 537 12.77 3.21 -5.39
CA LYS A 537 13.35 4.55 -5.25
C LYS A 537 12.57 5.57 -6.06
N SER A 538 12.32 5.23 -7.29
CA SER A 538 11.55 5.96 -8.30
C SER A 538 10.83 4.95 -9.18
N LEU A 539 9.85 5.40 -9.93
CA LEU A 539 9.20 4.64 -10.98
C LEU A 539 8.89 5.61 -12.11
N TYR A 540 9.14 5.20 -13.34
CA TYR A 540 8.75 6.00 -14.49
C TYR A 540 7.23 6.15 -14.57
N THR A 541 6.78 7.37 -14.83
CA THR A 541 5.40 7.74 -15.08
C THR A 541 5.35 8.80 -16.16
N PHE A 542 4.30 8.83 -16.96
CA PHE A 542 4.23 9.67 -18.17
C PHE A 542 4.37 11.18 -17.90
N ASN A 543 3.99 11.67 -16.73
CA ASN A 543 4.19 13.07 -16.34
C ASN A 543 5.67 13.50 -16.34
N GLN A 544 6.61 12.56 -16.21
CA GLN A 544 8.05 12.85 -16.24
C GLN A 544 8.49 13.38 -17.61
N THR A 545 7.81 13.00 -18.69
CA THR A 545 8.04 13.57 -20.03
C THR A 545 7.86 15.11 -20.04
N TRP A 546 6.88 15.66 -19.31
CA TRP A 546 6.72 17.11 -19.16
C TRP A 546 7.77 17.72 -18.25
N ASN A 547 8.22 16.99 -17.22
CA ASN A 547 9.29 17.47 -16.35
C ASN A 547 10.64 17.59 -17.08
N GLU A 548 10.89 16.71 -18.05
CA GLU A 548 12.14 16.64 -18.81
C GLU A 548 12.17 17.61 -20.00
N ALA A 549 11.04 17.77 -20.66
CA ALA A 549 10.95 18.54 -21.92
C ALA A 549 10.94 20.05 -21.74
N GLY A 550 10.80 20.56 -20.53
CA GLY A 550 10.43 21.93 -20.39
C GLY A 550 11.30 22.79 -19.47
N ASP A 551 11.26 24.09 -19.71
CA ASP A 551 11.83 25.14 -18.85
C ASP A 551 11.18 25.19 -17.45
N CYS A 552 10.19 24.35 -17.14
CA CYS A 552 9.53 24.30 -15.85
C CYS A 552 10.02 23.15 -14.96
N GLY A 553 10.78 22.19 -15.52
CA GLY A 553 11.26 21.04 -14.76
C GLY A 553 10.12 20.36 -13.99
N PRO A 554 10.30 19.98 -12.73
CA PRO A 554 9.26 19.32 -11.96
C PRO A 554 7.94 20.09 -11.83
N SER A 555 7.92 21.43 -11.97
CA SER A 555 6.70 22.24 -11.86
C SER A 555 5.71 22.05 -13.02
N CYS A 556 6.07 21.24 -14.04
CA CYS A 556 5.18 20.85 -15.11
C CYS A 556 4.21 19.72 -14.73
N SER A 557 4.39 19.05 -13.60
CA SER A 557 3.55 17.93 -13.15
C SER A 557 2.79 18.26 -11.90
N ILE A 558 1.46 18.23 -11.99
CA ILE A 558 0.55 18.58 -10.88
C ILE A 558 -0.42 17.40 -10.68
N ALA A 559 -0.65 17.03 -9.43
CA ALA A 559 -1.69 16.09 -9.06
C ALA A 559 -2.72 16.76 -8.15
N ILE A 560 -4.00 16.44 -8.36
CA ILE A 560 -5.14 16.97 -7.62
C ILE A 560 -6.01 15.82 -7.18
N HIS A 561 -6.32 15.76 -5.88
CA HIS A 561 -7.24 14.79 -5.30
C HIS A 561 -8.02 15.45 -4.17
N PRO A 562 -9.29 15.80 -4.34
CA PRO A 562 -10.08 16.50 -3.33
C PRO A 562 -10.50 15.57 -2.17
N TYR A 563 -9.51 14.87 -1.62
CA TYR A 563 -9.60 13.99 -0.46
C TYR A 563 -8.30 14.04 0.35
N TYR A 564 -8.07 13.07 1.27
CA TYR A 564 -6.86 13.05 2.10
C TYR A 564 -5.64 12.50 1.33
N LYS A 565 -4.50 13.19 1.46
CA LYS A 565 -3.23 12.84 0.76
C LYS A 565 -2.70 11.46 1.07
N SER A 566 -3.02 10.93 2.27
CA SER A 566 -2.57 9.61 2.72
C SER A 566 -3.30 8.45 2.06
N PHE A 567 -4.45 8.73 1.43
CA PHE A 567 -5.26 7.68 0.80
C PHE A 567 -4.46 7.00 -0.32
N TYR A 568 -4.33 5.67 -0.28
CA TYR A 568 -3.45 4.86 -1.14
C TYR A 568 -1.95 5.25 -1.07
N LEU A 569 -1.49 5.89 0.01
CA LEU A 569 -0.10 6.38 0.15
C LEU A 569 0.29 7.39 -0.94
N ARG A 570 -0.67 8.12 -1.54
CA ARG A 570 -0.40 9.05 -2.65
C ARG A 570 0.64 10.11 -2.29
N ASP A 571 0.63 10.63 -1.05
CA ASP A 571 1.64 11.62 -0.61
C ASP A 571 3.08 11.14 -0.80
N SER A 572 3.36 9.87 -0.53
CA SER A 572 4.69 9.29 -0.70
C SER A 572 4.95 8.78 -2.12
N ASN A 573 3.91 8.24 -2.79
CA ASN A 573 4.03 7.64 -4.11
C ASN A 573 4.21 8.71 -5.19
N TYR A 574 3.45 9.78 -5.16
CA TYR A 574 3.52 10.85 -6.16
C TYR A 574 4.87 11.59 -6.15
N LYS A 575 5.53 11.67 -5.00
CA LYS A 575 6.93 12.15 -4.93
C LYS A 575 7.89 11.28 -5.72
N LYS A 576 7.67 9.95 -5.72
CA LYS A 576 8.46 8.99 -6.51
C LYS A 576 8.10 9.00 -7.99
N PHE A 577 6.90 9.40 -8.33
CA PHE A 577 6.42 9.61 -9.69
C PHE A 577 6.87 10.97 -10.27
N GLY A 578 7.50 11.83 -9.47
CA GLY A 578 8.02 13.11 -9.94
C GLY A 578 6.97 14.22 -10.02
N PHE A 579 5.80 14.08 -9.39
CA PHE A 579 4.87 15.19 -9.24
C PHE A 579 5.48 16.26 -8.31
N SER A 580 5.48 17.51 -8.75
CA SER A 580 6.00 18.64 -7.99
C SER A 580 4.99 19.19 -6.99
N GLU A 581 3.73 19.05 -7.31
CA GLU A 581 2.61 19.53 -6.51
C GLU A 581 1.55 18.44 -6.38
N PHE A 582 1.05 18.27 -5.16
CA PHE A 582 -0.08 17.40 -4.87
C PHE A 582 -1.09 18.13 -4.02
N SER A 583 -2.16 18.63 -4.65
CA SER A 583 -3.24 19.37 -4.01
C SER A 583 -4.32 18.42 -3.50
N THR A 584 -4.53 18.44 -2.17
CA THR A 584 -5.52 17.60 -1.45
C THR A 584 -6.25 18.42 -0.40
N LEU A 585 -7.15 17.83 0.38
CA LEU A 585 -7.80 18.55 1.50
C LEU A 585 -6.81 18.91 2.63
N ASP A 586 -5.71 18.18 2.77
CA ASP A 586 -4.77 18.26 3.90
C ASP A 586 -3.29 18.38 3.47
N SER A 587 -3.01 18.74 2.21
CA SER A 587 -1.65 18.99 1.72
C SER A 587 -1.16 20.40 2.08
N GLU A 588 0.13 20.68 1.81
CA GLU A 588 0.72 22.01 1.93
C GLU A 588 0.09 23.01 0.95
N THR A 589 -0.39 22.54 -0.19
CA THR A 589 -1.16 23.30 -1.18
C THR A 589 -2.58 22.72 -1.23
N PRO A 590 -3.46 23.05 -0.28
CA PRO A 590 -4.77 22.44 -0.22
C PRO A 590 -5.65 22.87 -1.41
N VAL A 591 -6.52 21.96 -1.84
CA VAL A 591 -7.57 22.26 -2.82
C VAL A 591 -8.39 23.44 -2.31
N ARG A 592 -8.53 24.47 -3.14
CA ARG A 592 -9.24 25.72 -2.77
C ARG A 592 -10.74 25.61 -2.96
N HIS A 593 -11.16 24.87 -3.98
CA HIS A 593 -12.57 24.64 -4.29
C HIS A 593 -13.02 23.34 -3.65
N GLN A 594 -13.91 23.45 -2.65
CA GLN A 594 -14.38 22.32 -1.83
C GLN A 594 -15.89 22.25 -1.75
N ASP A 595 -16.59 22.88 -2.70
CA ASP A 595 -18.06 22.86 -2.76
C ASP A 595 -18.56 21.42 -2.96
N LYS A 596 -19.67 21.12 -2.29
CA LYS A 596 -20.32 19.80 -2.30
C LYS A 596 -21.74 19.95 -2.82
N ILE A 597 -22.31 18.87 -3.34
CA ILE A 597 -23.70 18.86 -3.80
C ILE A 597 -24.59 18.34 -2.66
N ASP A 598 -25.59 19.11 -2.28
CA ASP A 598 -26.62 18.75 -1.31
C ASP A 598 -26.06 18.14 -0.01
N ARG A 599 -26.33 16.86 0.24
CA ARG A 599 -25.86 16.12 1.41
C ARG A 599 -24.66 15.22 1.12
N SER A 600 -24.06 15.31 -0.07
CA SER A 600 -22.87 14.53 -0.39
C SER A 600 -21.74 14.79 0.60
N GLY A 601 -21.06 13.75 1.01
CA GLY A 601 -19.85 13.83 1.86
C GLY A 601 -18.63 14.35 1.11
N TYR A 602 -18.63 14.34 -0.22
CA TYR A 602 -17.48 14.58 -1.09
C TYR A 602 -17.53 15.90 -1.82
N VAL A 603 -16.36 16.39 -2.22
CA VAL A 603 -16.21 17.57 -3.07
C VAL A 603 -16.76 17.25 -4.45
N SER A 604 -17.51 18.19 -5.05
CA SER A 604 -18.10 18.04 -6.37
C SER A 604 -17.05 18.03 -7.48
N ASP A 605 -17.38 17.38 -8.61
CA ASP A 605 -16.52 17.38 -9.79
C ASP A 605 -16.39 18.79 -10.37
N ALA A 606 -17.43 19.62 -10.32
CA ALA A 606 -17.36 21.04 -10.68
C ALA A 606 -16.29 21.80 -9.90
N ALA A 607 -16.21 21.58 -8.58
CA ALA A 607 -15.19 22.19 -7.73
C ALA A 607 -13.78 21.64 -8.04
N ALA A 608 -13.66 20.34 -8.27
CA ALA A 608 -12.40 19.70 -8.66
C ALA A 608 -11.91 20.18 -10.03
N TYR A 609 -12.80 20.35 -11.02
CA TYR A 609 -12.49 20.91 -12.34
C TYR A 609 -12.08 22.38 -12.25
N GLN A 610 -12.72 23.16 -11.37
CA GLN A 610 -12.29 24.55 -11.14
C GLN A 610 -10.84 24.61 -10.60
N GLU A 611 -10.44 23.71 -9.73
CA GLU A 611 -9.05 23.63 -9.25
C GLU A 611 -8.09 23.30 -10.42
N VAL A 612 -8.45 22.39 -11.32
CA VAL A 612 -7.66 22.11 -12.55
C VAL A 612 -7.51 23.36 -13.39
N LEU A 613 -8.60 24.08 -13.70
CA LEU A 613 -8.59 25.32 -14.49
C LEU A 613 -7.68 26.38 -13.88
N ASP A 614 -7.72 26.53 -12.57
CA ASP A 614 -6.86 27.47 -11.86
C ASP A 614 -5.37 27.07 -11.98
N LYS A 615 -5.04 25.79 -11.83
CA LYS A 615 -3.67 25.29 -11.95
C LYS A 615 -3.09 25.43 -13.35
N ILE A 616 -3.88 25.11 -14.37
CA ILE A 616 -3.40 25.27 -15.75
C ILE A 616 -3.29 26.75 -16.15
N ASN A 617 -4.09 27.65 -15.60
CA ASN A 617 -4.06 29.09 -15.88
C ASN A 617 -3.06 29.86 -15.01
N ALA A 618 -2.52 29.26 -13.96
CA ALA A 618 -1.51 29.91 -13.09
C ALA A 618 -0.21 30.25 -13.84
N ASP A 619 0.17 29.41 -14.82
CA ASP A 619 1.25 29.72 -15.77
C ASP A 619 0.82 29.30 -17.17
N PRO A 620 0.23 30.21 -17.95
CA PRO A 620 -0.31 29.90 -19.28
C PRO A 620 0.76 29.73 -20.34
N SER A 621 2.01 30.05 -20.06
CA SER A 621 3.14 29.90 -21.00
C SER A 621 3.69 28.48 -21.06
N LYS A 622 3.26 27.59 -20.17
CA LYS A 622 3.81 26.25 -19.98
C LYS A 622 2.75 25.19 -20.24
N SER A 623 3.12 24.19 -21.00
CA SER A 623 2.36 22.94 -21.08
C SER A 623 2.58 22.11 -19.82
N LYS A 624 1.54 21.49 -19.31
CA LYS A 624 1.55 20.74 -18.04
C LYS A 624 0.97 19.35 -18.21
N PHE A 625 1.38 18.46 -17.34
CA PHE A 625 0.64 17.23 -17.06
C PHE A 625 -0.14 17.42 -15.76
N VAL A 626 -1.45 17.26 -15.81
CA VAL A 626 -2.33 17.38 -14.65
C VAL A 626 -3.07 16.08 -14.44
N GLN A 627 -2.81 15.42 -13.31
CA GLN A 627 -3.56 14.25 -12.85
C GLN A 627 -4.67 14.71 -11.91
N LEU A 628 -5.93 14.47 -12.27
CA LEU A 628 -7.08 14.65 -11.40
C LEU A 628 -7.68 13.29 -11.03
N VAL A 629 -7.89 13.06 -9.75
CA VAL A 629 -8.66 11.93 -9.22
C VAL A 629 -9.83 12.49 -8.45
N THR A 630 -11.05 12.35 -8.96
CA THR A 630 -12.25 12.93 -8.34
C THR A 630 -12.78 12.08 -7.18
N MET A 631 -13.85 12.53 -6.53
CA MET A 631 -14.46 11.83 -5.37
C MET A 631 -15.99 11.88 -5.36
N GLN A 632 -16.63 12.64 -6.25
CA GLN A 632 -18.06 12.94 -6.15
C GLN A 632 -18.95 11.70 -6.07
N ASN A 633 -18.67 10.72 -6.91
CA ASN A 633 -19.46 9.49 -7.02
C ASN A 633 -18.98 8.35 -6.09
N HIS A 634 -18.09 8.64 -5.14
CA HIS A 634 -17.68 7.63 -4.17
C HIS A 634 -18.82 7.25 -3.23
N MET A 635 -18.95 5.96 -2.92
CA MET A 635 -19.96 5.46 -1.98
C MET A 635 -19.96 6.23 -0.64
N PRO A 636 -21.06 6.29 0.11
CA PRO A 636 -22.31 5.54 -0.04
C PRO A 636 -23.33 6.21 -0.94
N TYR A 637 -24.28 5.42 -1.48
CA TYR A 637 -25.36 5.90 -2.34
C TYR A 637 -26.68 5.82 -1.58
N ASN A 638 -26.96 6.78 -0.69
CA ASN A 638 -28.05 6.74 0.28
C ASN A 638 -29.09 7.86 0.09
N GLY A 639 -29.25 8.33 -1.17
CA GLY A 639 -30.17 9.42 -1.49
C GLY A 639 -29.65 10.78 -1.03
N GLU A 640 -28.37 11.03 -1.19
CA GLU A 640 -27.67 12.25 -0.81
C GLU A 640 -28.02 13.46 -1.67
N TYR A 641 -28.56 13.25 -2.86
CA TYR A 641 -28.92 14.32 -3.80
C TYR A 641 -30.40 14.69 -3.69
N ASP A 642 -30.70 15.99 -3.65
CA ASP A 642 -32.06 16.53 -3.66
C ASP A 642 -32.65 16.52 -5.09
N ASN A 643 -33.96 16.44 -5.18
CA ASN A 643 -34.68 16.50 -6.46
C ASN A 643 -34.17 15.50 -7.50
N ASN A 644 -33.96 14.25 -7.07
CA ASN A 644 -33.48 13.18 -7.94
C ASN A 644 -34.59 12.78 -8.94
N GLU A 645 -34.44 13.17 -10.22
CA GLU A 645 -35.35 12.86 -11.31
C GLU A 645 -35.34 11.39 -11.71
N PHE A 646 -34.30 10.61 -11.34
CA PHE A 646 -34.19 9.20 -11.70
C PHE A 646 -35.05 8.30 -10.83
N VAL A 647 -35.49 8.77 -9.67
CA VAL A 647 -36.38 8.01 -8.79
C VAL A 647 -37.68 7.66 -9.53
N GLY A 648 -37.91 6.38 -9.69
CA GLY A 648 -39.07 5.84 -10.41
C GLY A 648 -38.91 5.78 -11.95
N LEU A 649 -37.75 6.13 -12.50
CA LEU A 649 -37.41 5.92 -13.92
C LEU A 649 -36.70 4.59 -14.16
N ASP A 650 -36.18 3.96 -13.10
CA ASP A 650 -35.56 2.65 -13.16
C ASP A 650 -36.59 1.56 -13.50
N ARG A 651 -36.33 0.82 -14.58
CA ARG A 651 -37.10 -0.34 -15.06
C ARG A 651 -36.32 -1.65 -14.90
N SER A 652 -35.26 -1.64 -14.10
CA SER A 652 -34.40 -2.78 -13.91
C SER A 652 -35.17 -3.98 -13.36
N THR A 653 -35.00 -5.13 -13.99
CA THR A 653 -35.63 -6.40 -13.59
C THR A 653 -34.69 -7.36 -12.89
N ALA A 654 -33.40 -7.08 -12.96
CA ALA A 654 -32.34 -7.93 -12.42
C ALA A 654 -31.93 -7.55 -10.99
N LEU A 655 -32.45 -6.45 -10.44
CA LEU A 655 -32.05 -5.88 -9.16
C LEU A 655 -33.14 -5.99 -8.11
N THR A 656 -32.75 -6.08 -6.84
CA THR A 656 -33.63 -5.96 -5.67
C THR A 656 -34.07 -4.51 -5.46
N ASP A 657 -35.12 -4.27 -4.66
CA ASP A 657 -35.57 -2.93 -4.31
C ASP A 657 -34.49 -2.11 -3.55
N ASP A 658 -33.65 -2.76 -2.76
CA ASP A 658 -32.53 -2.14 -2.02
C ASP A 658 -31.42 -1.70 -3.00
N GLU A 659 -31.07 -2.54 -3.97
CA GLU A 659 -30.10 -2.22 -5.02
C GLU A 659 -30.59 -1.08 -5.93
N ARG A 660 -31.88 -1.07 -6.27
CA ARG A 660 -32.49 0.02 -7.07
C ARG A 660 -32.49 1.35 -6.32
N PHE A 661 -32.72 1.34 -5.01
CA PHE A 661 -32.60 2.57 -4.21
C PHE A 661 -31.19 3.18 -4.28
N HIS A 662 -30.15 2.34 -4.19
CA HIS A 662 -28.77 2.80 -4.36
C HIS A 662 -28.46 3.20 -5.80
N LEU A 663 -29.03 2.49 -6.77
CA LEU A 663 -28.88 2.80 -8.19
C LEU A 663 -29.48 4.16 -8.56
N ASP A 664 -30.68 4.50 -8.05
CA ASP A 664 -31.31 5.80 -8.27
C ASP A 664 -30.40 6.95 -7.78
N SER A 665 -29.78 6.78 -6.61
CA SER A 665 -28.83 7.76 -6.05
C SER A 665 -27.55 7.86 -6.89
N TYR A 666 -27.00 6.73 -7.30
CA TYR A 666 -25.85 6.67 -8.18
C TYR A 666 -26.09 7.32 -9.54
N ALA A 667 -27.25 7.04 -10.17
CA ALA A 667 -27.66 7.64 -11.45
C ALA A 667 -27.68 9.16 -11.38
N LYS A 668 -28.16 9.72 -10.26
CA LYS A 668 -28.16 11.19 -10.05
C LYS A 668 -26.74 11.74 -9.93
N GLY A 669 -25.85 11.05 -9.21
CA GLY A 669 -24.43 11.43 -9.10
C GLY A 669 -23.73 11.44 -10.46
N ILE A 670 -23.91 10.41 -11.27
CA ILE A 670 -23.38 10.35 -12.64
C ILE A 670 -23.91 11.49 -13.49
N ASN A 671 -25.22 11.78 -13.40
CA ASN A 671 -25.81 12.87 -14.17
C ASN A 671 -25.28 14.25 -13.77
N HIS A 672 -24.85 14.43 -12.51
CA HIS A 672 -24.11 15.63 -12.11
C HIS A 672 -22.74 15.66 -12.79
N THR A 673 -21.95 14.58 -12.67
CA THR A 673 -20.64 14.46 -13.33
C THR A 673 -20.73 14.69 -14.84
N ASP A 674 -21.76 14.15 -15.51
CA ASP A 674 -22.00 14.32 -16.95
C ASP A 674 -22.10 15.80 -17.36
N ARG A 675 -22.90 16.58 -16.62
CA ARG A 675 -23.06 18.02 -16.86
C ARG A 675 -21.80 18.80 -16.50
N GLU A 676 -21.21 18.51 -15.36
CA GLU A 676 -20.03 19.21 -14.85
C GLU A 676 -18.81 18.96 -15.75
N THR A 677 -18.70 17.74 -16.31
CA THR A 677 -17.68 17.40 -17.30
C THR A 677 -17.87 18.17 -18.60
N ARG A 678 -19.11 18.29 -19.10
CA ARG A 678 -19.40 19.11 -20.28
C ARG A 678 -19.02 20.57 -20.04
N ASP A 679 -19.46 21.16 -18.93
CA ASP A 679 -19.11 22.54 -18.58
C ASP A 679 -17.59 22.74 -18.46
N PHE A 680 -16.87 21.74 -17.95
CA PHE A 680 -15.41 21.76 -17.88
C PHE A 680 -14.77 21.75 -19.28
N LEU A 681 -15.21 20.87 -20.19
CA LEU A 681 -14.71 20.78 -21.56
C LEU A 681 -15.02 22.09 -22.32
N ASP A 682 -16.21 22.66 -22.19
CA ASP A 682 -16.60 23.93 -22.81
C ASP A 682 -15.67 25.06 -22.35
N ARG A 683 -15.33 25.12 -21.06
CA ARG A 683 -14.40 26.12 -20.51
C ARG A 683 -12.96 25.89 -20.96
N LEU A 684 -12.53 24.64 -21.14
CA LEU A 684 -11.23 24.32 -21.71
C LEU A 684 -11.16 24.72 -23.19
N ASP A 685 -12.27 24.62 -23.90
CA ASP A 685 -12.38 25.00 -25.30
C ASP A 685 -12.24 26.52 -25.52
N GLU A 686 -12.53 27.34 -24.51
CA GLU A 686 -12.32 28.80 -24.54
C GLU A 686 -10.84 29.18 -24.38
N ILE A 687 -9.97 28.26 -23.97
CA ILE A 687 -8.53 28.53 -23.72
C ILE A 687 -7.75 28.47 -25.04
N ASP A 688 -7.06 29.56 -25.40
CA ASP A 688 -6.31 29.68 -26.65
C ASP A 688 -4.89 29.09 -26.51
N ARG A 689 -4.82 27.83 -26.16
CA ARG A 689 -3.60 26.98 -26.17
C ARG A 689 -3.99 25.50 -26.21
N PRO A 690 -3.12 24.61 -26.74
CA PRO A 690 -3.44 23.19 -26.86
C PRO A 690 -3.67 22.54 -25.51
N ILE A 691 -4.82 21.88 -25.36
CA ILE A 691 -5.20 21.07 -24.19
C ILE A 691 -5.82 19.77 -24.67
N THR A 692 -5.37 18.66 -24.12
CA THR A 692 -5.94 17.34 -24.38
C THR A 692 -6.37 16.72 -23.06
N VAL A 693 -7.61 16.23 -23.00
CA VAL A 693 -8.20 15.56 -21.84
C VAL A 693 -8.30 14.07 -22.12
N ILE A 694 -7.77 13.26 -21.20
CA ILE A 694 -7.99 11.83 -21.14
C ILE A 694 -8.95 11.62 -19.96
N PHE A 695 -10.21 11.30 -20.24
CA PHE A 695 -11.23 11.06 -19.23
C PHE A 695 -11.59 9.58 -19.17
N TYR A 696 -11.68 9.02 -17.97
CA TYR A 696 -12.11 7.65 -17.77
C TYR A 696 -12.75 7.43 -16.41
N GLY A 697 -13.78 6.57 -16.36
CA GLY A 697 -14.31 6.02 -15.13
C GLY A 697 -13.40 4.89 -14.63
N ASP A 698 -13.15 4.81 -13.33
CA ASP A 698 -12.22 3.80 -12.80
C ASP A 698 -12.86 2.41 -12.63
N HIS A 699 -14.05 2.33 -12.05
CA HIS A 699 -14.78 1.07 -11.85
C HIS A 699 -16.28 1.33 -11.64
N LEU A 700 -17.08 0.25 -11.71
CA LEU A 700 -18.50 0.31 -11.34
C LEU A 700 -18.68 0.37 -9.82
N PRO A 701 -19.81 0.94 -9.34
CA PRO A 701 -20.16 0.88 -7.92
C PRO A 701 -20.47 -0.55 -7.47
N GLY A 702 -20.15 -0.88 -6.23
CA GLY A 702 -20.41 -2.20 -5.66
C GLY A 702 -21.89 -2.45 -5.26
N ILE A 703 -22.85 -1.89 -6.00
CA ILE A 703 -24.28 -1.98 -5.67
C ILE A 703 -25.03 -3.09 -6.40
N TYR A 704 -24.40 -3.78 -7.34
CA TYR A 704 -25.02 -4.78 -8.21
C TYR A 704 -24.80 -6.22 -7.70
N GLY A 705 -25.09 -6.48 -6.43
CA GLY A 705 -24.86 -7.80 -5.81
C GLY A 705 -25.63 -8.92 -6.48
N SER A 706 -26.86 -8.64 -6.96
CA SER A 706 -27.69 -9.62 -7.70
C SER A 706 -27.06 -10.00 -9.04
N LEU A 707 -26.49 -9.03 -9.77
CA LEU A 707 -25.78 -9.27 -11.03
C LEU A 707 -24.44 -9.95 -10.82
N ALA A 708 -23.70 -9.56 -9.78
CA ALA A 708 -22.41 -10.14 -9.45
C ALA A 708 -22.49 -11.62 -9.00
N ALA A 709 -23.68 -12.09 -8.64
CA ALA A 709 -23.92 -13.50 -8.35
C ALA A 709 -23.88 -14.40 -9.60
N ASP A 710 -24.09 -13.81 -10.81
CA ASP A 710 -24.01 -14.53 -12.08
C ASP A 710 -22.69 -14.21 -12.80
N LYS A 711 -21.85 -15.21 -12.95
CA LYS A 711 -20.55 -15.09 -13.63
C LYS A 711 -20.66 -14.61 -15.09
N ALA A 712 -21.80 -14.78 -15.72
CA ALA A 712 -22.03 -14.28 -17.09
C ALA A 712 -21.94 -12.75 -17.17
N ASN A 713 -22.13 -12.05 -16.06
CA ASN A 713 -22.07 -10.58 -15.98
C ASN A 713 -20.67 -10.05 -15.63
N GLU A 714 -19.69 -10.93 -15.42
CA GLU A 714 -18.36 -10.57 -14.92
C GLU A 714 -17.69 -9.50 -15.80
N ILE A 715 -17.77 -9.60 -17.12
CA ILE A 715 -17.20 -8.60 -18.04
C ILE A 715 -17.94 -7.27 -17.91
N ALA A 716 -19.28 -7.28 -18.03
CA ALA A 716 -20.08 -6.07 -17.98
C ALA A 716 -19.91 -5.28 -16.67
N LEU A 717 -19.67 -5.98 -15.55
CA LEU A 717 -19.39 -5.37 -14.24
C LEU A 717 -18.01 -4.73 -14.14
N HIS A 718 -17.14 -4.86 -15.15
CA HIS A 718 -15.82 -4.28 -15.22
C HIS A 718 -15.66 -3.29 -16.39
N GLU A 719 -16.73 -2.89 -17.03
CA GLU A 719 -16.73 -1.98 -18.17
C GLU A 719 -17.06 -0.56 -17.74
N THR A 720 -16.18 0.40 -18.04
CA THR A 720 -16.37 1.83 -17.77
C THR A 720 -16.19 2.67 -19.03
N GLU A 721 -16.52 3.94 -18.95
CA GLU A 721 -16.43 4.87 -20.05
C GLU A 721 -15.05 5.49 -20.15
N TYR A 722 -14.57 5.75 -21.39
CA TYR A 722 -13.44 6.63 -21.62
C TYR A 722 -13.62 7.46 -22.89
N PHE A 723 -12.94 8.62 -22.91
CA PHE A 723 -12.73 9.40 -24.10
C PHE A 723 -11.43 10.19 -24.06
N ILE A 724 -10.88 10.54 -25.23
CA ILE A 724 -9.73 11.44 -25.41
C ILE A 724 -10.21 12.60 -26.28
N TRP A 725 -10.23 13.78 -25.69
CA TRP A 725 -10.76 14.99 -26.28
C TRP A 725 -9.68 16.08 -26.34
N SER A 726 -9.68 16.90 -27.38
CA SER A 726 -8.78 18.05 -27.51
C SER A 726 -9.56 19.32 -27.79
N ASN A 727 -9.16 20.45 -27.18
CA ASN A 727 -9.79 21.74 -27.36
C ASN A 727 -9.51 22.32 -28.75
N ARG A 728 -10.28 23.36 -29.16
CA ARG A 728 -10.17 24.03 -30.48
C ARG A 728 -8.80 24.61 -30.79
N ALA A 729 -7.95 24.89 -29.78
CA ALA A 729 -6.61 25.39 -29.97
C ALA A 729 -5.60 24.26 -30.31
N SER A 730 -5.99 23.02 -30.12
CA SER A 730 -5.18 21.84 -30.44
C SER A 730 -5.27 21.46 -31.91
N ALA A 731 -4.16 21.05 -32.51
CA ALA A 731 -4.15 20.48 -33.86
C ALA A 731 -4.99 19.19 -33.96
N SER A 732 -5.26 18.54 -32.84
CA SER A 732 -6.07 17.32 -32.71
C SER A 732 -7.54 17.57 -32.32
N HIS A 733 -8.05 18.80 -32.43
CA HIS A 733 -9.40 19.15 -32.02
C HIS A 733 -10.50 18.25 -32.61
N ASP A 734 -10.45 18.02 -33.91
CA ASP A 734 -11.45 17.21 -34.62
C ASP A 734 -11.00 15.74 -34.84
N VAL A 735 -9.95 15.31 -34.16
CA VAL A 735 -9.45 13.96 -34.34
C VAL A 735 -10.33 12.95 -33.63
N ARG A 736 -10.76 11.96 -34.38
CA ARG A 736 -11.43 10.76 -33.89
C ARG A 736 -10.73 9.56 -34.48
N LEU A 737 -10.05 8.80 -33.65
CA LEU A 737 -9.46 7.53 -34.06
C LEU A 737 -10.55 6.56 -34.52
N ASP A 738 -10.16 5.56 -35.31
CA ASP A 738 -11.12 4.55 -35.80
C ASP A 738 -11.88 3.91 -34.64
N PRO A 739 -13.21 4.12 -34.54
CA PRO A 739 -13.99 3.56 -33.45
C PRO A 739 -13.94 2.03 -33.37
N ALA A 740 -13.75 1.34 -34.51
CA ALA A 740 -13.64 -0.11 -34.51
C ALA A 740 -12.32 -0.60 -33.90
N ALA A 741 -11.25 0.19 -34.01
CA ALA A 741 -9.95 -0.13 -33.43
C ALA A 741 -9.78 0.33 -31.98
N ASN A 742 -10.67 1.22 -31.50
CA ASN A 742 -10.64 1.79 -30.17
C ASN A 742 -11.91 1.50 -29.34
N ALA A 743 -12.72 0.51 -29.78
CA ALA A 743 -13.95 0.16 -29.08
C ALA A 743 -13.70 -0.33 -27.65
N TYR A 744 -12.59 -1.03 -27.42
CA TYR A 744 -12.17 -1.50 -26.12
C TYR A 744 -10.71 -1.10 -25.84
N THR A 745 -10.43 -0.81 -24.58
CA THR A 745 -9.10 -0.49 -24.09
C THR A 745 -8.90 -0.93 -22.64
N SER A 746 -7.67 -0.82 -22.14
CA SER A 746 -7.31 -0.86 -20.72
C SER A 746 -6.57 0.42 -20.35
N SER A 747 -6.63 0.85 -19.10
CA SER A 747 -6.07 2.13 -18.66
C SER A 747 -4.57 2.30 -18.91
N ASN A 748 -3.80 1.21 -19.00
CA ASN A 748 -2.37 1.24 -19.34
C ASN A 748 -2.07 1.67 -20.78
N TYR A 749 -3.05 1.73 -21.66
CA TYR A 749 -2.88 2.16 -23.06
C TYR A 749 -3.25 3.63 -23.31
N PHE A 750 -3.86 4.33 -22.36
CA PHE A 750 -4.38 5.68 -22.56
C PHE A 750 -3.37 6.68 -23.10
N MET A 751 -2.12 6.68 -22.60
CA MET A 751 -1.12 7.63 -23.10
C MET A 751 -0.67 7.30 -24.52
N ALA A 752 -0.63 6.01 -24.89
CA ALA A 752 -0.32 5.61 -26.28
C ALA A 752 -1.46 6.02 -27.24
N GLN A 753 -2.73 5.85 -26.84
CA GLN A 753 -3.89 6.31 -27.61
C GLN A 753 -3.95 7.84 -27.70
N ALA A 754 -3.60 8.56 -26.60
CA ALA A 754 -3.49 10.02 -26.62
C ALA A 754 -2.38 10.50 -27.57
N ALA A 755 -1.22 9.84 -27.58
CA ALA A 755 -0.16 10.16 -28.55
C ALA A 755 -0.61 9.91 -30.01
N GLU A 756 -1.43 8.89 -30.25
CA GLU A 756 -2.00 8.63 -31.57
C GLU A 756 -3.05 9.70 -31.92
N HIS A 757 -3.98 10.04 -31.04
CA HIS A 757 -4.97 11.09 -31.17
C HIS A 757 -4.32 12.46 -31.47
N MET A 758 -3.24 12.80 -30.79
CA MET A 758 -2.51 14.05 -30.95
C MET A 758 -1.58 14.05 -32.16
N GLY A 759 -1.35 12.91 -32.84
CA GLY A 759 -0.31 12.77 -33.86
C GLY A 759 1.09 13.04 -33.31
N ALA A 760 1.30 12.79 -32.00
CA ALA A 760 2.53 13.09 -31.29
C ALA A 760 3.56 11.96 -31.45
N ARG A 761 4.84 12.34 -31.44
CA ARG A 761 5.98 11.42 -31.46
C ARG A 761 5.96 10.54 -30.22
N VAL A 762 6.46 9.32 -30.41
CA VAL A 762 6.45 8.30 -29.36
C VAL A 762 7.85 7.82 -29.03
N SER A 763 8.05 7.48 -27.75
CA SER A 763 9.21 6.70 -27.31
C SER A 763 9.08 5.22 -27.72
N PRO A 764 10.15 4.42 -27.64
CA PRO A 764 10.03 2.96 -27.80
C PRO A 764 8.99 2.34 -26.88
N TYR A 765 8.86 2.84 -25.64
CA TYR A 765 7.83 2.38 -24.69
C TYR A 765 6.40 2.64 -25.18
N LEU A 766 6.12 3.87 -25.62
CA LEU A 766 4.80 4.21 -26.17
C LEU A 766 4.50 3.46 -27.47
N ALA A 767 5.50 3.23 -28.32
CA ALA A 767 5.36 2.40 -29.50
C ALA A 767 5.00 0.95 -29.15
N MET A 768 5.62 0.39 -28.10
CA MET A 768 5.25 -0.92 -27.57
C MET A 768 3.80 -0.95 -27.09
N LEU A 769 3.35 0.04 -26.30
CA LEU A 769 1.98 0.12 -25.81
C LEU A 769 0.96 0.27 -26.96
N THR A 770 1.30 1.04 -28.01
CA THR A 770 0.47 1.15 -29.22
C THR A 770 0.32 -0.22 -29.90
N ARG A 771 1.39 -0.99 -30.04
CA ARG A 771 1.34 -2.33 -30.62
C ARG A 771 0.58 -3.32 -29.74
N LEU A 772 0.74 -3.21 -28.44
CA LEU A 772 -0.01 -4.03 -27.48
C LEU A 772 -1.51 -3.77 -27.57
N HIS A 773 -1.93 -2.51 -27.63
CA HIS A 773 -3.34 -2.14 -27.82
C HIS A 773 -3.91 -2.73 -29.12
N GLN A 774 -3.16 -2.68 -30.21
CA GLN A 774 -3.57 -3.29 -31.49
C GLN A 774 -3.65 -4.81 -31.43
N ALA A 775 -2.77 -5.47 -30.65
CA ALA A 775 -2.66 -6.92 -30.56
C ALA A 775 -3.59 -7.54 -29.51
N ALA A 776 -3.88 -6.82 -28.42
CA ALA A 776 -4.69 -7.21 -27.28
C ALA A 776 -5.40 -5.96 -26.73
N PRO A 777 -6.50 -5.54 -27.35
CA PRO A 777 -7.14 -4.23 -27.10
C PRO A 777 -7.44 -3.96 -25.64
N ALA A 778 -7.96 -4.94 -24.91
CA ALA A 778 -8.17 -4.81 -23.49
C ALA A 778 -7.71 -6.06 -22.73
N THR A 779 -6.97 -5.83 -21.66
CA THR A 779 -6.43 -6.92 -20.81
C THR A 779 -6.65 -6.61 -19.35
N THR A 780 -7.14 -7.56 -18.58
CA THR A 780 -7.34 -7.39 -17.15
C THR A 780 -7.24 -8.70 -16.37
N ARG A 781 -7.09 -8.60 -15.06
CA ARG A 781 -7.44 -9.63 -14.08
C ARG A 781 -8.70 -9.17 -13.39
N LEU A 782 -9.80 -9.83 -13.67
CA LEU A 782 -11.10 -9.49 -13.08
C LEU A 782 -11.06 -9.70 -11.57
N ALA A 783 -11.62 -8.77 -10.81
CA ALA A 783 -11.85 -8.95 -9.38
C ALA A 783 -12.96 -9.97 -9.16
N GLN A 784 -12.71 -11.01 -8.35
CA GLN A 784 -13.60 -12.17 -8.35
C GLN A 784 -14.94 -12.00 -7.62
N THR A 785 -15.13 -11.01 -6.74
CA THR A 785 -16.45 -10.75 -6.11
C THR A 785 -16.40 -9.57 -5.14
N LEU A 786 -17.55 -8.95 -4.89
CA LEU A 786 -17.80 -8.04 -3.77
C LEU A 786 -17.30 -8.63 -2.44
N GLY A 787 -16.33 -7.98 -1.80
CA GLY A 787 -15.83 -8.34 -0.48
C GLY A 787 -14.68 -9.35 -0.45
N GLU A 788 -14.33 -9.96 -1.58
CA GLU A 788 -13.11 -10.76 -1.70
C GLU A 788 -12.13 -10.05 -2.65
N TRP A 789 -11.33 -9.15 -2.13
CA TRP A 789 -10.24 -8.52 -2.87
C TRP A 789 -9.20 -9.57 -3.26
N LYS A 790 -9.47 -10.25 -4.35
CA LYS A 790 -8.61 -11.27 -4.91
C LYS A 790 -8.57 -11.08 -6.41
N ASN A 791 -7.38 -10.79 -6.93
CA ASN A 791 -7.18 -10.82 -8.37
C ASN A 791 -7.42 -12.23 -8.90
N SER A 792 -8.05 -12.33 -10.07
CA SER A 792 -8.15 -13.59 -10.79
C SER A 792 -6.76 -14.15 -11.09
N ASP A 793 -6.59 -15.46 -10.98
CA ASP A 793 -5.37 -16.13 -11.44
C ASP A 793 -5.28 -16.11 -12.99
N THR A 794 -6.42 -15.85 -13.67
CA THR A 794 -6.53 -15.85 -15.13
C THR A 794 -6.49 -14.44 -15.68
N VAL A 795 -5.69 -14.21 -16.70
CA VAL A 795 -5.72 -12.98 -17.50
C VAL A 795 -6.83 -13.09 -18.53
N THR A 796 -7.69 -12.09 -18.57
CA THR A 796 -8.74 -11.94 -19.59
C THR A 796 -8.25 -10.98 -20.66
N VAL A 797 -8.37 -11.36 -21.93
CA VAL A 797 -8.08 -10.53 -23.10
C VAL A 797 -9.38 -10.36 -23.89
N LEU A 798 -9.78 -9.12 -24.16
CA LEU A 798 -10.92 -8.81 -25.02
C LEU A 798 -10.43 -8.25 -26.37
N GLY A 799 -11.12 -8.66 -27.42
CA GLY A 799 -11.06 -8.01 -28.72
C GLY A 799 -11.90 -6.74 -28.77
N ASN A 800 -11.76 -5.95 -29.83
CA ASN A 800 -12.59 -4.76 -30.06
C ASN A 800 -14.07 -5.09 -30.31
N ASP A 801 -14.45 -6.36 -30.46
CA ASP A 801 -15.84 -6.82 -30.49
C ASP A 801 -16.42 -7.16 -29.10
N GLY A 802 -15.69 -6.86 -28.03
CA GLY A 802 -16.08 -7.13 -26.63
C GLY A 802 -16.03 -8.61 -26.25
N LYS A 803 -15.48 -9.48 -27.12
CA LYS A 803 -15.41 -10.92 -26.83
C LYS A 803 -14.06 -11.33 -26.28
N ILE A 804 -14.09 -12.30 -25.39
CA ILE A 804 -12.86 -12.91 -24.85
C ILE A 804 -12.11 -13.60 -25.99
N ILE A 805 -10.82 -13.25 -26.13
CA ILE A 805 -9.88 -13.94 -27.01
C ILE A 805 -9.21 -15.03 -26.17
N PRO A 806 -9.47 -16.33 -26.44
CA PRO A 806 -8.76 -17.40 -25.76
C PRO A 806 -7.25 -17.33 -26.02
N GLY A 807 -6.42 -17.66 -25.04
CA GLY A 807 -4.97 -17.54 -25.16
C GLY A 807 -4.35 -18.35 -26.31
N ASP A 808 -4.98 -19.47 -26.70
CA ASP A 808 -4.59 -20.30 -27.86
C ASP A 808 -5.01 -19.67 -29.21
N ALA A 809 -6.00 -18.79 -29.21
CA ALA A 809 -6.45 -18.03 -30.40
C ALA A 809 -5.62 -16.77 -30.67
N LEU A 810 -4.79 -16.32 -29.71
CA LEU A 810 -3.84 -15.22 -29.95
C LEU A 810 -2.82 -15.64 -31.02
N ASN A 811 -2.54 -14.76 -31.97
CA ASN A 811 -1.50 -14.98 -32.95
C ASN A 811 -0.10 -14.85 -32.35
N ASP A 812 0.95 -15.23 -33.10
CA ASP A 812 2.32 -15.21 -32.60
C ASP A 812 2.84 -13.78 -32.31
N GLU A 813 2.36 -12.79 -33.07
CA GLU A 813 2.70 -11.38 -32.84
C GLU A 813 2.14 -10.88 -31.50
N SER A 814 0.86 -11.16 -31.22
CA SER A 814 0.22 -10.83 -29.93
C SER A 814 0.91 -11.53 -28.75
N LYS A 815 1.25 -12.82 -28.91
CA LYS A 815 1.97 -13.56 -27.87
C LYS A 815 3.35 -12.97 -27.59
N THR A 816 4.06 -12.57 -28.66
CA THR A 816 5.39 -11.93 -28.54
C THR A 816 5.27 -10.58 -27.83
N ALA A 817 4.32 -9.74 -28.24
CA ALA A 817 4.11 -8.42 -27.65
C ALA A 817 3.76 -8.51 -26.15
N LEU A 818 2.91 -9.45 -25.77
CA LEU A 818 2.55 -9.69 -24.34
C LEU A 818 3.76 -10.23 -23.55
N ALA A 819 4.60 -11.09 -24.14
CA ALA A 819 5.80 -11.59 -23.49
C ALA A 819 6.85 -10.49 -23.31
N ASP A 820 7.09 -9.67 -24.34
CA ASP A 820 7.96 -8.49 -24.28
C ASP A 820 7.48 -7.54 -23.18
N TYR A 821 6.19 -7.27 -23.13
CA TYR A 821 5.60 -6.39 -22.12
C TYR A 821 5.82 -6.89 -20.70
N ALA A 822 5.66 -8.19 -20.48
CA ALA A 822 5.94 -8.78 -19.15
C ALA A 822 7.43 -8.61 -18.78
N MET A 823 8.36 -8.80 -19.73
CA MET A 823 9.80 -8.57 -19.49
C MET A 823 10.11 -7.10 -19.21
N VAL A 824 9.53 -6.18 -19.98
CA VAL A 824 9.69 -4.73 -19.80
C VAL A 824 9.16 -4.32 -18.42
N GLN A 825 7.96 -4.75 -18.06
CA GLN A 825 7.40 -4.43 -16.75
C GLN A 825 8.24 -5.00 -15.61
N TYR A 826 8.76 -6.21 -15.75
CA TYR A 826 9.68 -6.79 -14.77
C TYR A 826 10.95 -5.93 -14.64
N ASP A 827 11.57 -5.57 -15.75
CA ASP A 827 12.77 -4.72 -15.76
C ASP A 827 12.54 -3.35 -15.10
N MET A 828 11.42 -2.69 -15.42
CA MET A 828 11.07 -1.37 -14.90
C MET A 828 10.68 -1.38 -13.41
N THR A 829 10.35 -2.55 -12.82
CA THR A 829 9.83 -2.62 -11.44
C THR A 829 10.78 -3.33 -10.48
N VAL A 830 11.01 -4.62 -10.65
CA VAL A 830 11.77 -5.46 -9.71
C VAL A 830 13.01 -6.11 -10.33
N GLY A 831 13.24 -5.85 -11.62
CA GLY A 831 14.34 -6.39 -12.40
C GLY A 831 15.61 -5.57 -12.32
N GLY A 832 16.38 -5.59 -13.41
CA GLY A 832 17.70 -4.97 -13.49
C GLY A 832 17.74 -3.49 -13.87
N HIS A 833 16.58 -2.89 -14.22
CA HIS A 833 16.44 -1.50 -14.70
C HIS A 833 17.37 -1.16 -15.88
N TRP A 834 17.60 -2.13 -16.78
CA TRP A 834 18.52 -1.95 -17.90
C TRP A 834 17.98 -1.04 -19.00
N LEU A 835 16.64 -1.00 -19.13
CA LEU A 835 15.96 -0.15 -20.13
C LEU A 835 16.07 1.34 -19.79
N GLU A 836 16.17 1.70 -18.51
CA GLU A 836 16.33 3.09 -18.06
C GLU A 836 17.58 3.74 -18.68
N GLY A 837 18.70 3.01 -18.73
CA GLY A 837 19.95 3.49 -19.35
C GLY A 837 19.98 3.44 -20.88
N MET A 838 18.95 2.92 -21.55
CA MET A 838 18.86 2.79 -23.01
C MET A 838 17.98 3.86 -23.66
N GLY A 839 17.29 4.69 -22.87
CA GLY A 839 16.35 5.68 -23.39
C GLY A 839 15.04 5.06 -23.90
N PHE A 840 14.57 3.97 -23.26
CA PHE A 840 13.36 3.27 -23.68
C PHE A 840 12.11 4.11 -23.53
N THR A 841 12.11 5.02 -22.57
CA THR A 841 11.00 5.94 -22.27
C THR A 841 11.19 7.34 -22.88
N ASP A 842 12.34 7.62 -23.48
CA ASP A 842 12.67 8.95 -23.99
C ASP A 842 11.90 9.24 -25.28
N VAL A 843 11.17 10.36 -25.28
CA VAL A 843 10.45 10.83 -26.48
C VAL A 843 11.39 11.70 -27.31
N PRO A 844 11.56 11.43 -28.61
CA PRO A 844 12.42 12.24 -29.46
C PRO A 844 12.02 13.73 -29.49
N GLY A 845 12.96 14.62 -29.27
CA GLY A 845 12.78 16.08 -29.32
C GLY A 845 12.43 16.73 -27.96
N THR A 846 12.45 16.00 -26.87
CA THR A 846 12.19 16.55 -25.52
C THR A 846 13.46 16.92 -24.75
N GLY A 847 14.65 16.79 -25.34
CA GLY A 847 15.92 16.98 -24.62
C GLY A 847 17.07 17.56 -25.46
N GLU A 848 16.81 18.16 -26.67
CA GLU A 848 17.82 18.85 -27.46
C GLU A 848 17.76 20.36 -27.28
#